data_9c09777aeb5034e20182c70182d192c2
#
_entry.id   9c09777aeb5034e20182c70182d192c2
#
_cell.length_a   1.000
_cell.length_b   1.000
_cell.length_c   1.000
_cell.angle_alpha   90.00
_cell.angle_beta   90.00
_cell.angle_gamma   90.00
#
_symmetry.space_group_name_H-M   'P 1'
#
loop_
_entity.id
_entity.type
_entity.pdbx_description
1 polymer ?
#
loop_
_entity_poly.entity_id
_entity_poly.type
_entity_poly.pdbx_seq_one_letter_code
_entity_poly.pdbx_strand_id
1 'polypeptide(L)'
;MTVAAHGNGDGEVGENGADVMLTTGGLTAKVVKGSPWSLSFLDAAGRTLTASSGKSLARFKLSALSNVTAQPVGEFGVTMDGSARDESDVFSAIQLQLGVGEEVYGFGERFGAYVKNGQSIDIWNEDGGTASEQGYKDIPFYMTSNGYGVLVNNRGHVSFEVGSENTEAVQFSVPGETIDFCVIYGPTPKQILDRYTALVGRPANVPAWSYGLWLTTSFTTKYDEATINSFIDGMAERDIPLSAFHYDCYWMREFHWCDFEWDKRFFGDIESTLERLHKDKGLHICAWINPYIGQRGEMFAEGRDKGYLVRKPNGEVWQTDFWQAGMGLVDFTNPDAREWFKGKVKTLLNQGVDAIKTDFGERIPRDVVWHDGSPKLSMHNWYTQLYNQTVFEALEETYGKGNACLYARSATVGGQQQPVHWGGDCESTFNGMAQTLRAGLSLTSSGFGFWSHDIGGFEGSYPDPAVYKRWVAFGLLGSHSRLHGSTVYRVPWLFDEEDERNGVALVPGQTAVDVARKFTRLKLELMPYLFETGLQPHRNGTPVMRSMFVEFPDDLACRTLDRQYMLGPSLLVAPVFTYSGEVSYYLPDGVWTNWLTGEVAQGGSWRTETHAFDSIPLWVRDGSIVVTNPGASKPDRVYGEAAVVSVFLNDASIETASATVSEAGGSSVVFTARRTGAGIEVSSSDGRAFRARLGSTGDIVAAGDGTVLLG
;
A
#
# COMPACT_ATOMS: atom_id res chain seq x y z
N MET A 1 -31.27 -14.00 12.67
CA MET A 1 -30.09 -14.05 11.78
C MET A 1 -30.57 -13.98 10.35
N THR A 2 -30.03 -13.09 9.56
CA THR A 2 -30.30 -12.97 8.14
C THR A 2 -29.03 -13.32 7.36
N VAL A 3 -29.13 -14.17 6.36
CA VAL A 3 -28.04 -14.49 5.43
C VAL A 3 -28.47 -14.07 4.05
N ALA A 4 -27.65 -13.27 3.36
CA ALA A 4 -27.90 -12.79 2.03
C ALA A 4 -26.70 -13.10 1.11
N ALA A 5 -26.98 -13.33 -0.18
CA ALA A 5 -25.94 -13.49 -1.20
C ALA A 5 -25.64 -12.15 -1.87
N HIS A 6 -24.34 -11.90 -2.14
CA HIS A 6 -23.85 -10.80 -2.93
C HIS A 6 -23.01 -11.35 -4.09
N GLY A 7 -23.31 -10.95 -5.32
CA GLY A 7 -22.59 -11.41 -6.52
C GLY A 7 -23.45 -11.26 -7.80
N ASN A 8 -22.91 -11.68 -8.91
CA ASN A 8 -23.54 -11.56 -10.24
C ASN A 8 -24.64 -12.61 -10.53
N GLY A 9 -25.21 -13.23 -9.50
CA GLY A 9 -26.27 -14.23 -9.66
C GLY A 9 -27.26 -14.21 -8.50
N ASP A 10 -28.49 -14.57 -8.76
CA ASP A 10 -29.51 -14.78 -7.74
C ASP A 10 -29.06 -15.97 -6.86
N GLY A 11 -29.04 -15.76 -5.54
CA GLY A 11 -28.74 -16.83 -4.60
C GLY A 11 -29.92 -17.83 -4.55
N GLU A 12 -29.61 -19.11 -4.69
CA GLU A 12 -30.62 -20.16 -4.53
C GLU A 12 -30.84 -20.49 -3.06
N VAL A 13 -32.08 -20.36 -2.58
CA VAL A 13 -32.47 -20.74 -1.23
C VAL A 13 -33.12 -22.10 -1.26
N GLY A 14 -32.53 -23.04 -0.54
CA GLY A 14 -33.09 -24.39 -0.34
C GLY A 14 -33.40 -24.64 1.14
N GLU A 15 -34.51 -25.33 1.40
CA GLU A 15 -34.84 -25.79 2.75
C GLU A 15 -34.96 -27.34 2.75
N ASN A 16 -34.31 -27.96 3.74
CA ASN A 16 -34.39 -29.40 3.99
C ASN A 16 -34.57 -29.66 5.49
N GLY A 17 -35.82 -29.74 5.91
CA GLY A 17 -36.18 -29.91 7.33
C GLY A 17 -35.73 -28.71 8.18
N ALA A 18 -34.78 -28.98 9.11
CA ALA A 18 -34.24 -27.91 9.96
C ALA A 18 -33.15 -27.09 9.30
N ASP A 19 -32.65 -27.46 8.12
CA ASP A 19 -31.56 -26.82 7.43
C ASP A 19 -32.06 -25.79 6.43
N VAL A 20 -31.46 -24.60 6.42
CA VAL A 20 -31.61 -23.60 5.37
C VAL A 20 -30.26 -23.41 4.70
N MET A 21 -30.23 -23.49 3.39
CA MET A 21 -29.04 -23.29 2.58
C MET A 21 -29.24 -22.11 1.64
N LEU A 22 -28.24 -21.25 1.56
CA LEU A 22 -28.14 -20.18 0.56
C LEU A 22 -26.87 -20.42 -0.25
N THR A 23 -27.05 -20.73 -1.54
CA THR A 23 -25.94 -21.01 -2.47
C THR A 23 -25.79 -19.86 -3.44
N THR A 24 -24.56 -19.36 -3.62
CA THR A 24 -24.20 -18.40 -4.63
C THR A 24 -22.84 -18.75 -5.26
N GLY A 25 -22.80 -19.00 -6.56
CA GLY A 25 -21.60 -19.48 -7.23
C GLY A 25 -21.02 -20.75 -6.57
N GLY A 26 -19.80 -20.69 -6.12
CA GLY A 26 -19.10 -21.81 -5.46
C GLY A 26 -19.21 -21.86 -3.92
N LEU A 27 -20.02 -20.98 -3.30
CA LEU A 27 -20.19 -20.89 -1.85
C LEU A 27 -21.61 -21.22 -1.43
N THR A 28 -21.75 -22.08 -0.41
CA THR A 28 -23.02 -22.35 0.27
C THR A 28 -22.93 -21.98 1.73
N ALA A 29 -23.80 -21.07 2.20
CA ALA A 29 -24.04 -20.85 3.62
C ALA A 29 -25.16 -21.76 4.09
N LYS A 30 -24.88 -22.64 5.06
CA LYS A 30 -25.82 -23.57 5.65
C LYS A 30 -26.13 -23.18 7.08
N VAL A 31 -27.40 -22.96 7.41
CA VAL A 31 -27.89 -22.68 8.75
C VAL A 31 -28.72 -23.87 9.24
N VAL A 32 -28.34 -24.43 10.36
CA VAL A 32 -29.16 -25.43 11.09
C VAL A 32 -30.03 -24.68 12.10
N LYS A 33 -31.35 -24.71 11.89
CA LYS A 33 -32.33 -24.12 12.82
C LYS A 33 -32.52 -25.02 14.05
N GLY A 34 -32.65 -24.42 15.22
CA GLY A 34 -32.99 -25.17 16.44
C GLY A 34 -31.83 -25.32 17.42
N SER A 35 -31.81 -26.40 18.20
CA SER A 35 -30.79 -26.65 19.20
C SER A 35 -30.20 -28.05 18.99
N PRO A 36 -28.89 -28.18 18.72
CA PRO A 36 -27.91 -27.08 18.62
C PRO A 36 -28.05 -26.31 17.32
N TRP A 37 -27.90 -24.97 17.38
CA TRP A 37 -27.79 -24.12 16.24
C TRP A 37 -26.37 -24.18 15.65
N SER A 38 -26.26 -24.06 14.31
CA SER A 38 -24.96 -23.87 13.65
C SER A 38 -25.08 -23.08 12.35
N LEU A 39 -24.00 -22.42 11.98
CA LEU A 39 -23.79 -21.78 10.68
C LEU A 39 -22.48 -22.36 10.11
N SER A 40 -22.51 -22.82 8.87
CA SER A 40 -21.33 -23.29 8.17
C SER A 40 -21.28 -22.74 6.74
N PHE A 41 -20.07 -22.55 6.25
CA PHE A 41 -19.79 -22.13 4.90
C PHE A 41 -19.05 -23.25 4.18
N LEU A 42 -19.60 -23.68 3.04
CA LEU A 42 -19.11 -24.82 2.29
C LEU A 42 -18.73 -24.40 0.88
N ASP A 43 -17.68 -25.02 0.35
CA ASP A 43 -17.33 -24.88 -1.07
C ASP A 43 -18.22 -25.74 -1.97
N ALA A 44 -18.00 -25.63 -3.30
CA ALA A 44 -18.78 -26.38 -4.29
C ALA A 44 -18.64 -27.90 -4.18
N ALA A 45 -17.58 -28.40 -3.52
CA ALA A 45 -17.39 -29.82 -3.26
C ALA A 45 -18.05 -30.28 -1.95
N GLY A 46 -18.68 -29.35 -1.20
CA GLY A 46 -19.29 -29.61 0.09
C GLY A 46 -18.31 -29.66 1.25
N ARG A 47 -17.03 -29.25 1.04
CA ARG A 47 -16.03 -29.13 2.10
C ARG A 47 -16.36 -27.90 2.94
N THR A 48 -16.39 -28.05 4.26
CA THR A 48 -16.55 -26.92 5.18
C THR A 48 -15.29 -26.04 5.15
N LEU A 49 -15.48 -24.77 4.82
CA LEU A 49 -14.44 -23.73 4.86
C LEU A 49 -14.27 -23.21 6.27
N THR A 50 -15.38 -22.83 6.90
CA THR A 50 -15.44 -22.38 8.29
C THR A 50 -16.86 -22.58 8.85
N ALA A 51 -16.98 -22.57 10.16
CA ALA A 51 -18.27 -22.75 10.82
C ALA A 51 -18.35 -22.00 12.16
N SER A 52 -19.58 -21.79 12.62
CA SER A 52 -19.90 -21.26 13.94
C SER A 52 -21.00 -22.10 14.59
N SER A 53 -20.95 -22.31 15.88
CA SER A 53 -21.93 -23.08 16.64
C SER A 53 -22.69 -22.21 17.64
N GLY A 54 -23.67 -22.78 18.33
CA GLY A 54 -24.41 -22.04 19.35
C GLY A 54 -23.57 -21.55 20.53
N LYS A 55 -22.40 -22.15 20.76
CA LYS A 55 -21.43 -21.68 21.77
C LYS A 55 -20.45 -20.63 21.23
N SER A 56 -20.45 -20.40 19.93
CA SER A 56 -19.59 -19.45 19.25
C SER A 56 -20.26 -18.08 19.01
N LEU A 57 -21.46 -17.90 19.52
CA LEU A 57 -22.18 -16.63 19.51
C LEU A 57 -22.32 -16.12 20.92
N ALA A 58 -21.96 -14.87 21.15
CA ALA A 58 -22.09 -14.20 22.43
C ALA A 58 -22.70 -12.82 22.27
N ARG A 59 -23.53 -12.45 23.25
CA ARG A 59 -23.92 -11.10 23.53
C ARG A 59 -23.66 -10.83 25.00
N PHE A 60 -22.89 -9.83 25.31
CA PHE A 60 -22.49 -9.54 26.67
C PHE A 60 -22.50 -8.04 26.96
N LYS A 61 -22.53 -7.72 28.25
CA LYS A 61 -22.38 -6.36 28.73
C LYS A 61 -21.06 -6.22 29.48
N LEU A 62 -20.29 -5.21 29.19
CA LEU A 62 -19.04 -4.92 29.90
C LEU A 62 -19.29 -4.67 31.38
N SER A 63 -20.33 -3.95 31.74
CA SER A 63 -20.72 -3.68 33.12
C SER A 63 -21.09 -4.93 33.93
N ALA A 64 -21.43 -6.05 33.26
CA ALA A 64 -21.71 -7.32 33.89
C ALA A 64 -20.46 -8.17 34.16
N LEU A 65 -19.31 -7.79 33.59
CA LEU A 65 -18.04 -8.47 33.80
C LEU A 65 -17.35 -7.86 35.03
N SER A 66 -17.44 -8.51 36.18
CA SER A 66 -17.08 -7.97 37.50
C SER A 66 -15.61 -7.56 37.70
N ASN A 67 -14.73 -7.75 36.70
CA ASN A 67 -13.32 -7.45 36.80
C ASN A 67 -12.76 -6.64 35.59
N VAL A 68 -13.61 -6.18 34.69
CA VAL A 68 -13.16 -5.33 33.58
C VAL A 68 -13.17 -3.88 34.02
N THR A 69 -12.02 -3.40 34.45
CA THR A 69 -11.79 -1.97 34.51
C THR A 69 -11.63 -1.48 33.07
N ALA A 70 -12.51 -0.60 32.61
CA ALA A 70 -12.28 0.13 31.39
C ALA A 70 -10.92 0.82 31.51
N GLN A 71 -9.92 0.32 30.79
CA GLN A 71 -8.65 1.00 30.71
C GLN A 71 -8.88 2.25 29.86
N PRO A 72 -8.53 3.45 30.35
CA PRO A 72 -8.52 4.60 29.47
C PRO A 72 -7.57 4.29 28.35
N VAL A 73 -8.03 4.44 27.12
CA VAL A 73 -7.18 4.36 25.96
C VAL A 73 -6.25 5.58 26.03
N GLY A 74 -5.14 5.40 26.64
CA GLY A 74 -4.04 6.35 26.65
C GLY A 74 -3.67 6.55 25.27
N GLU A 75 -3.32 7.46 24.76
CA GLU A 75 -2.50 8.15 24.82
C GLU A 75 -2.29 9.13 23.94
N PHE A 76 -1.37 9.69 23.70
CA PHE A 76 -1.08 10.75 22.75
C PHE A 76 -2.31 11.64 22.44
N GLY A 77 -3.11 11.92 23.46
CA GLY A 77 -4.16 12.94 23.45
C GLY A 77 -5.41 12.65 22.62
N VAL A 78 -5.54 11.49 22.03
CA VAL A 78 -6.74 11.18 21.24
C VAL A 78 -7.95 10.94 22.11
N THR A 79 -7.73 10.46 23.31
CA THR A 79 -8.76 10.29 24.35
C THR A 79 -8.39 11.02 25.62
N MET A 80 -8.14 12.30 25.50
CA MET A 80 -7.71 13.17 26.59
C MET A 80 -8.74 13.27 27.71
N ASP A 81 -9.98 12.87 27.47
CA ASP A 81 -11.05 12.79 28.45
C ASP A 81 -11.05 11.49 29.28
N GLY A 82 -10.15 10.54 28.99
CA GLY A 82 -10.08 9.24 29.67
C GLY A 82 -11.29 8.33 29.41
N SER A 83 -12.10 8.62 28.39
CA SER A 83 -13.24 7.78 28.03
C SER A 83 -12.82 6.45 27.40
N ALA A 84 -13.61 5.39 27.58
CA ALA A 84 -13.40 4.13 26.88
C ALA A 84 -13.58 4.27 25.37
N ARG A 85 -12.93 3.40 24.56
CA ARG A 85 -13.09 3.38 23.10
C ARG A 85 -14.54 3.23 22.67
N ASP A 86 -15.31 2.46 23.42
CA ASP A 86 -16.68 2.11 23.08
C ASP A 86 -17.67 2.73 24.05
N GLU A 87 -18.67 3.44 23.52
CA GLU A 87 -19.78 3.99 24.31
C GLU A 87 -20.83 2.93 24.62
N SER A 88 -20.84 1.81 23.89
CA SER A 88 -21.78 0.74 24.08
C SER A 88 -21.37 -0.14 25.26
N ASP A 89 -22.30 -0.37 26.20
CA ASP A 89 -22.15 -1.41 27.23
C ASP A 89 -22.46 -2.80 26.68
N VAL A 90 -23.08 -2.90 25.49
CA VAL A 90 -23.47 -4.18 24.86
C VAL A 90 -22.55 -4.46 23.69
N PHE A 91 -22.04 -5.68 23.67
CA PHE A 91 -21.21 -6.19 22.59
C PHE A 91 -21.80 -7.48 22.04
N SER A 92 -21.61 -7.69 20.75
CA SER A 92 -21.92 -8.95 20.08
C SER A 92 -20.63 -9.53 19.52
N ALA A 93 -20.42 -10.84 19.72
CA ALA A 93 -19.25 -11.55 19.23
C ALA A 93 -19.65 -12.85 18.51
N ILE A 94 -18.82 -13.25 17.55
CA ILE A 94 -18.91 -14.53 16.86
C ILE A 94 -17.52 -15.12 16.69
N GLN A 95 -17.44 -16.44 16.79
CA GLN A 95 -16.25 -17.23 16.47
C GLN A 95 -16.48 -17.99 15.15
N LEU A 96 -15.53 -17.90 14.24
CA LEU A 96 -15.44 -18.71 13.03
C LEU A 96 -14.28 -19.69 13.18
N GLN A 97 -14.56 -20.97 13.03
CA GLN A 97 -13.57 -22.05 13.24
C GLN A 97 -12.45 -21.97 12.20
N LEU A 98 -11.23 -22.22 12.66
CA LEU A 98 -10.04 -22.44 11.85
C LEU A 98 -9.80 -23.96 11.65
N GLY A 99 -9.37 -24.33 10.46
CA GLY A 99 -8.88 -25.65 10.15
C GLY A 99 -7.47 -25.90 10.73
N VAL A 100 -7.06 -27.18 10.76
CA VAL A 100 -5.72 -27.55 11.22
C VAL A 100 -4.67 -26.97 10.26
N GLY A 101 -3.74 -26.18 10.80
CA GLY A 101 -2.68 -25.52 10.00
C GLY A 101 -3.18 -24.38 9.10
N GLU A 102 -4.36 -23.86 9.38
CA GLU A 102 -4.89 -22.69 8.65
C GLU A 102 -4.27 -21.40 9.16
N GLU A 103 -3.64 -20.65 8.27
CA GLU A 103 -3.05 -19.35 8.55
C GLU A 103 -3.99 -18.21 8.15
N VAL A 104 -3.90 -17.10 8.89
CA VAL A 104 -4.72 -15.89 8.74
C VAL A 104 -3.84 -14.70 8.40
N TYR A 105 -4.28 -13.87 7.44
CA TYR A 105 -3.54 -12.72 6.89
C TYR A 105 -4.45 -11.51 6.72
N GLY A 106 -3.87 -10.30 6.68
CA GLY A 106 -4.64 -9.09 6.39
C GLY A 106 -4.72 -8.14 7.58
N PHE A 107 -5.91 -7.59 7.84
CA PHE A 107 -6.24 -6.56 8.84
C PHE A 107 -5.62 -5.17 8.55
N GLY A 108 -5.24 -4.89 7.30
CA GLY A 108 -4.63 -3.64 6.91
C GLY A 108 -3.12 -3.60 7.11
N GLU A 109 -2.59 -2.41 7.37
CA GLU A 109 -1.16 -2.19 7.59
C GLU A 109 -0.79 -2.54 9.02
N ARG A 110 -0.20 -3.73 9.20
CA ARG A 110 0.18 -4.24 10.52
C ARG A 110 1.67 -4.51 10.59
N PHE A 111 2.34 -3.78 11.45
CA PHE A 111 3.75 -4.03 11.80
C PHE A 111 3.86 -5.34 12.60
N GLY A 112 4.98 -6.04 12.47
CA GLY A 112 5.16 -7.35 13.10
C GLY A 112 4.89 -8.53 12.15
N ALA A 113 4.61 -9.72 12.69
CA ALA A 113 4.49 -10.94 11.91
C ALA A 113 3.39 -10.88 10.85
N TYR A 114 3.69 -11.37 9.64
CA TYR A 114 2.76 -11.39 8.51
C TYR A 114 1.57 -12.33 8.75
N VAL A 115 1.82 -13.54 9.29
CA VAL A 115 0.78 -14.46 9.77
C VAL A 115 0.23 -13.94 11.08
N LYS A 116 -1.09 -13.86 11.21
CA LYS A 116 -1.78 -13.22 12.34
C LYS A 116 -2.24 -14.18 13.43
N ASN A 117 -2.09 -15.49 13.24
CA ASN A 117 -2.44 -16.47 14.26
C ASN A 117 -1.71 -16.20 15.58
N GLY A 118 -2.44 -16.26 16.69
CA GLY A 118 -1.95 -15.94 18.03
C GLY A 118 -1.99 -14.46 18.40
N GLN A 119 -2.52 -13.57 17.55
CA GLN A 119 -2.57 -12.13 17.79
C GLN A 119 -3.98 -11.67 18.16
N SER A 120 -4.06 -10.69 19.07
CA SER A 120 -5.23 -9.85 19.28
C SER A 120 -5.07 -8.59 18.42
N ILE A 121 -6.09 -8.20 17.67
CA ILE A 121 -6.02 -7.12 16.69
C ILE A 121 -7.23 -6.22 16.86
N ASP A 122 -6.99 -4.95 17.18
CA ASP A 122 -8.00 -3.91 17.19
C ASP A 122 -8.00 -3.17 15.84
N ILE A 123 -9.18 -2.98 15.27
CA ILE A 123 -9.41 -2.09 14.13
C ILE A 123 -9.71 -0.70 14.69
N TRP A 124 -8.64 0.06 14.86
CA TRP A 124 -8.68 1.39 15.44
C TRP A 124 -7.45 2.18 14.97
N ASN A 125 -7.64 3.05 13.97
CA ASN A 125 -6.54 3.79 13.37
C ASN A 125 -5.85 4.70 14.37
N GLU A 126 -4.54 4.59 14.48
CA GLU A 126 -3.70 5.43 15.34
C GLU A 126 -2.35 5.73 14.70
N ASP A 127 -1.69 6.77 15.21
CA ASP A 127 -0.35 7.20 14.77
C ASP A 127 0.71 6.55 15.67
N GLY A 128 1.08 5.31 15.36
CA GLY A 128 1.92 4.47 16.22
C GLY A 128 3.34 4.18 15.72
N GLY A 129 3.65 4.42 14.46
CA GLY A 129 4.96 4.09 13.86
C GLY A 129 5.26 2.59 13.78
N THR A 130 6.46 2.23 13.31
CA THR A 130 6.83 0.83 13.04
C THR A 130 7.19 0.00 14.27
N ALA A 131 7.33 0.62 15.43
CA ALA A 131 7.65 -0.04 16.70
C ALA A 131 6.40 -0.41 17.52
N SER A 132 5.20 -0.17 16.99
CA SER A 132 3.93 -0.33 17.67
C SER A 132 3.01 -1.33 16.94
N GLU A 133 2.07 -1.90 17.68
CA GLU A 133 0.93 -2.64 17.14
C GLU A 133 -0.13 -1.74 16.51
N GLN A 134 -0.08 -0.43 16.79
CA GLN A 134 -0.99 0.57 16.26
C GLN A 134 -0.73 0.77 14.78
N GLY A 135 -1.79 0.90 13.99
CA GLY A 135 -1.72 1.07 12.54
C GLY A 135 -2.39 2.34 12.07
N TYR A 136 -1.84 2.93 11.00
CA TYR A 136 -2.47 4.06 10.32
C TYR A 136 -3.65 3.64 9.43
N LYS A 137 -3.72 2.35 9.07
CA LYS A 137 -4.65 1.80 8.09
C LYS A 137 -5.18 0.45 8.55
N ASP A 138 -6.21 0.49 9.38
CA ASP A 138 -6.83 -0.68 9.96
C ASP A 138 -8.05 -1.09 9.16
N ILE A 139 -8.02 -2.31 8.62
CA ILE A 139 -9.05 -2.84 7.74
C ILE A 139 -9.67 -4.07 8.39
N PRO A 140 -10.98 -4.09 8.67
CA PRO A 140 -11.64 -5.23 9.31
C PRO A 140 -11.88 -6.38 8.31
N PHE A 141 -10.83 -6.75 7.58
CA PHE A 141 -10.81 -7.80 6.58
C PHE A 141 -9.59 -8.70 6.76
N TYR A 142 -9.84 -10.01 6.75
CA TYR A 142 -8.79 -11.01 6.68
C TYR A 142 -9.08 -12.06 5.61
N MET A 143 -8.04 -12.72 5.15
CA MET A 143 -8.13 -13.93 4.34
C MET A 143 -7.38 -15.08 4.97
N THR A 144 -7.71 -16.30 4.57
CA THR A 144 -7.10 -17.51 5.12
C THR A 144 -6.46 -18.38 4.04
N SER A 145 -5.53 -19.22 4.47
CA SER A 145 -4.94 -20.25 3.60
C SER A 145 -5.94 -21.36 3.19
N ASN A 146 -7.16 -21.33 3.72
CA ASN A 146 -8.22 -22.30 3.41
C ASN A 146 -9.18 -21.85 2.28
N GLY A 147 -8.88 -20.71 1.63
CA GLY A 147 -9.59 -20.27 0.41
C GLY A 147 -10.85 -19.45 0.69
N TYR A 148 -10.87 -18.67 1.75
CA TYR A 148 -11.90 -17.67 2.01
C TYR A 148 -11.34 -16.44 2.71
N GLY A 149 -12.07 -15.32 2.62
CA GLY A 149 -11.84 -14.11 3.40
C GLY A 149 -13.09 -13.73 4.17
N VAL A 150 -12.93 -12.90 5.19
CA VAL A 150 -14.02 -12.36 5.99
C VAL A 150 -13.87 -10.85 6.12
N LEU A 151 -14.91 -10.11 5.75
CA LEU A 151 -15.04 -8.68 6.00
C LEU A 151 -16.08 -8.46 7.11
N VAL A 152 -15.71 -7.84 8.20
CA VAL A 152 -16.65 -7.35 9.21
C VAL A 152 -17.11 -5.96 8.80
N ASN A 153 -18.38 -5.84 8.41
CA ASN A 153 -18.96 -4.60 7.91
C ASN A 153 -19.35 -3.66 9.07
N ASN A 154 -18.34 -3.11 9.73
CA ASN A 154 -18.51 -2.15 10.82
C ASN A 154 -17.55 -0.97 10.65
N ARG A 155 -18.05 0.26 10.76
CA ARG A 155 -17.24 1.49 10.62
C ARG A 155 -16.53 1.89 11.91
N GLY A 156 -16.98 1.36 13.05
CA GLY A 156 -16.40 1.64 14.37
C GLY A 156 -15.33 0.65 14.75
N HIS A 157 -15.17 0.51 16.06
CA HIS A 157 -14.22 -0.44 16.65
C HIS A 157 -14.62 -1.89 16.36
N VAL A 158 -13.69 -2.68 15.86
CA VAL A 158 -13.81 -4.14 15.76
C VAL A 158 -12.60 -4.76 16.43
N SER A 159 -12.82 -5.64 17.40
CA SER A 159 -11.74 -6.39 18.05
C SER A 159 -11.70 -7.82 17.53
N PHE A 160 -10.52 -8.29 17.16
CA PHE A 160 -10.29 -9.67 16.71
C PHE A 160 -9.35 -10.41 17.65
N GLU A 161 -9.71 -11.66 17.97
CA GLU A 161 -8.87 -12.65 18.59
C GLU A 161 -8.57 -13.76 17.56
N VAL A 162 -7.37 -13.74 17.00
CA VAL A 162 -6.97 -14.63 15.91
C VAL A 162 -6.25 -15.86 16.49
N GLY A 163 -7.00 -16.80 17.02
CA GLY A 163 -6.41 -17.96 17.72
C GLY A 163 -5.67 -17.59 19.00
N SER A 164 -5.86 -16.42 19.55
CA SER A 164 -5.19 -15.91 20.77
C SER A 164 -5.90 -16.37 22.05
N GLU A 165 -7.23 -16.36 22.08
CA GLU A 165 -8.02 -16.89 23.20
C GLU A 165 -8.48 -18.32 22.93
N ASN A 166 -9.08 -18.55 21.76
CA ASN A 166 -9.45 -19.88 21.28
C ASN A 166 -8.58 -20.24 20.07
N THR A 167 -7.65 -21.14 20.24
CA THR A 167 -6.68 -21.53 19.20
C THR A 167 -7.32 -22.16 17.95
N GLU A 168 -8.59 -22.54 18.02
CA GLU A 168 -9.34 -23.18 16.95
C GLU A 168 -10.27 -22.19 16.19
N ALA A 169 -10.18 -20.88 16.47
CA ALA A 169 -11.11 -19.93 15.90
C ALA A 169 -10.53 -18.50 15.74
N VAL A 170 -11.08 -17.76 14.79
CA VAL A 170 -11.05 -16.31 14.77
C VAL A 170 -12.32 -15.81 15.42
N GLN A 171 -12.21 -15.11 16.55
CA GLN A 171 -13.30 -14.39 17.17
C GLN A 171 -13.27 -12.93 16.74
N PHE A 172 -14.41 -12.34 16.45
CA PHE A 172 -14.54 -10.91 16.35
C PHE A 172 -15.74 -10.38 17.11
N SER A 173 -15.58 -9.21 17.69
CA SER A 173 -16.59 -8.53 18.48
C SER A 173 -16.76 -7.10 18.02
N VAL A 174 -18.01 -6.63 18.10
CA VAL A 174 -18.40 -5.27 17.72
C VAL A 174 -19.30 -4.67 18.80
N PRO A 175 -19.27 -3.35 19.02
CA PRO A 175 -20.24 -2.68 19.86
C PRO A 175 -21.66 -2.83 19.31
N GLY A 176 -22.63 -3.00 20.21
CA GLY A 176 -24.04 -3.10 19.85
C GLY A 176 -24.57 -4.54 19.81
N GLU A 177 -25.78 -4.68 19.29
CA GLU A 177 -26.56 -5.92 19.35
C GLU A 177 -26.55 -6.72 18.05
N THR A 178 -25.88 -6.21 17.01
CA THR A 178 -25.83 -6.83 15.69
C THR A 178 -24.41 -6.93 15.17
N ILE A 179 -24.12 -8.03 14.48
CA ILE A 179 -22.89 -8.23 13.73
C ILE A 179 -23.27 -8.39 12.26
N ASP A 180 -22.67 -7.59 11.41
CA ASP A 180 -22.75 -7.70 9.96
C ASP A 180 -21.36 -8.10 9.42
N PHE A 181 -21.30 -9.19 8.67
CA PHE A 181 -20.05 -9.65 8.05
C PHE A 181 -20.30 -10.41 6.76
N CYS A 182 -19.32 -10.38 5.87
CA CYS A 182 -19.33 -11.12 4.61
C CYS A 182 -18.26 -12.21 4.61
N VAL A 183 -18.62 -13.42 4.18
CA VAL A 183 -17.65 -14.46 3.84
C VAL A 183 -17.44 -14.43 2.33
N ILE A 184 -16.18 -14.26 1.92
CA ILE A 184 -15.78 -14.07 0.53
C ILE A 184 -15.00 -15.32 0.11
N TYR A 185 -15.63 -16.15 -0.70
CA TYR A 185 -14.99 -17.38 -1.19
C TYR A 185 -14.07 -17.07 -2.36
N GLY A 186 -12.93 -17.74 -2.39
CA GLY A 186 -11.98 -17.76 -3.49
C GLY A 186 -10.94 -18.83 -3.24
N PRO A 187 -10.85 -19.92 -4.06
CA PRO A 187 -9.89 -21.00 -3.85
C PRO A 187 -8.43 -20.54 -3.82
N THR A 188 -8.15 -19.35 -4.37
CA THR A 188 -6.83 -18.73 -4.29
C THR A 188 -6.89 -17.33 -3.68
N PRO A 189 -5.81 -16.84 -3.04
CA PRO A 189 -5.76 -15.48 -2.49
C PRO A 189 -6.09 -14.40 -3.52
N LYS A 190 -5.64 -14.55 -4.78
CA LYS A 190 -5.96 -13.61 -5.85
C LYS A 190 -7.47 -13.54 -6.15
N GLN A 191 -8.17 -14.67 -6.11
CA GLN A 191 -9.62 -14.70 -6.29
C GLN A 191 -10.37 -14.11 -5.10
N ILE A 192 -9.85 -14.28 -3.89
CA ILE A 192 -10.40 -13.60 -2.71
C ILE A 192 -10.25 -12.08 -2.87
N LEU A 193 -9.06 -11.59 -3.23
CA LEU A 193 -8.80 -10.17 -3.45
C LEU A 193 -9.63 -9.61 -4.60
N ASP A 194 -9.81 -10.37 -5.68
CA ASP A 194 -10.67 -9.98 -6.80
C ASP A 194 -12.11 -9.75 -6.33
N ARG A 195 -12.71 -10.69 -5.62
CA ARG A 195 -14.08 -10.58 -5.12
C ARG A 195 -14.23 -9.53 -4.02
N TYR A 196 -13.26 -9.46 -3.11
CA TYR A 196 -13.24 -8.45 -2.06
C TYR A 196 -13.19 -7.03 -2.63
N THR A 197 -12.25 -6.75 -3.53
CA THR A 197 -12.13 -5.41 -4.11
C THR A 197 -13.26 -5.09 -5.10
N ALA A 198 -13.90 -6.08 -5.71
CA ALA A 198 -15.14 -5.86 -6.45
C ALA A 198 -16.29 -5.42 -5.54
N LEU A 199 -16.34 -5.93 -4.30
CA LEU A 199 -17.35 -5.57 -3.30
C LEU A 199 -17.13 -4.17 -2.71
N VAL A 200 -15.89 -3.85 -2.33
CA VAL A 200 -15.56 -2.63 -1.57
C VAL A 200 -14.93 -1.52 -2.43
N GLY A 201 -14.79 -1.73 -3.71
CA GLY A 201 -14.18 -0.81 -4.68
C GLY A 201 -12.77 -1.21 -5.11
N ARG A 202 -12.53 -1.18 -6.43
CA ARG A 202 -11.21 -1.44 -7.03
C ARG A 202 -10.27 -0.27 -6.78
N PRO A 203 -8.97 -0.51 -6.57
CA PRO A 203 -7.98 0.54 -6.65
C PRO A 203 -8.07 1.29 -7.98
N ALA A 204 -8.04 2.62 -7.96
CA ALA A 204 -7.97 3.39 -9.19
C ALA A 204 -6.62 3.18 -9.90
N ASN A 205 -6.57 3.39 -11.20
CA ASN A 205 -5.30 3.49 -11.92
C ASN A 205 -4.58 4.77 -11.54
N VAL A 206 -3.26 4.76 -11.61
CA VAL A 206 -2.39 5.91 -11.33
C VAL A 206 -1.58 6.28 -12.58
N PRO A 207 -1.20 7.55 -12.77
CA PRO A 207 -0.44 7.97 -13.92
C PRO A 207 0.98 7.36 -13.91
N ALA A 208 1.50 7.07 -15.10
CA ALA A 208 2.81 6.42 -15.27
C ALA A 208 3.96 7.20 -14.61
N TRP A 209 3.92 8.54 -14.64
CA TRP A 209 4.94 9.38 -14.03
C TRP A 209 5.09 9.14 -12.51
N SER A 210 4.01 8.71 -11.83
CA SER A 210 4.02 8.52 -10.39
C SER A 210 4.92 7.37 -9.92
N TYR A 211 5.24 6.42 -10.80
CA TYR A 211 6.11 5.28 -10.48
C TYR A 211 7.59 5.64 -10.34
N GLY A 212 8.04 6.76 -10.90
CA GLY A 212 9.44 7.18 -10.83
C GLY A 212 9.88 7.57 -9.42
N LEU A 213 11.11 8.04 -9.30
CA LEU A 213 11.65 8.47 -8.00
C LEU A 213 11.13 9.86 -7.63
N TRP A 214 10.59 9.98 -6.42
CA TRP A 214 10.18 11.23 -5.80
C TRP A 214 11.22 11.69 -4.79
N LEU A 215 11.48 12.99 -4.75
CA LEU A 215 12.36 13.61 -3.77
C LEU A 215 11.60 14.65 -2.95
N THR A 216 11.90 14.72 -1.66
CA THR A 216 11.54 15.84 -0.79
C THR A 216 12.78 16.42 -0.14
N THR A 217 12.69 17.63 0.40
CA THR A 217 13.74 18.19 1.28
C THR A 217 13.60 17.67 2.71
N SER A 218 12.67 16.75 2.98
CA SER A 218 12.30 16.24 4.29
C SER A 218 11.41 17.18 5.11
N PHE A 219 10.87 16.70 6.24
CA PHE A 219 9.80 17.38 6.96
C PHE A 219 10.24 18.71 7.60
N THR A 220 11.23 18.70 8.51
CA THR A 220 11.63 19.87 9.30
C THR A 220 12.90 20.55 8.77
N THR A 221 12.99 20.72 7.47
CA THR A 221 14.15 21.28 6.79
C THR A 221 13.83 22.58 6.05
N LYS A 222 14.82 23.17 5.41
CA LYS A 222 14.66 24.43 4.71
C LYS A 222 14.05 24.24 3.33
N TYR A 223 12.98 24.97 3.05
CA TYR A 223 12.19 24.89 1.81
C TYR A 223 12.32 26.13 0.90
N ASP A 224 13.42 26.91 0.98
CA ASP A 224 13.61 27.97 0.00
C ASP A 224 13.95 27.40 -1.39
N GLU A 225 13.62 28.17 -2.42
CA GLU A 225 13.79 27.77 -3.82
C GLU A 225 15.25 27.40 -4.15
N ALA A 226 16.24 28.10 -3.57
CA ALA A 226 17.64 27.83 -3.78
C ALA A 226 18.07 26.45 -3.25
N THR A 227 17.62 26.08 -2.05
CA THR A 227 17.87 24.78 -1.45
C THR A 227 17.22 23.67 -2.27
N ILE A 228 15.94 23.83 -2.66
CA ILE A 228 15.19 22.88 -3.48
C ILE A 228 15.91 22.64 -4.81
N ASN A 229 16.26 23.71 -5.53
CA ASN A 229 16.96 23.60 -6.81
C ASN A 229 18.34 22.96 -6.66
N SER A 230 19.08 23.25 -5.58
CA SER A 230 20.39 22.62 -5.34
C SER A 230 20.31 21.10 -5.24
N PHE A 231 19.24 20.56 -4.65
CA PHE A 231 19.03 19.12 -4.54
C PHE A 231 18.54 18.52 -5.86
N ILE A 232 17.62 19.17 -6.55
CA ILE A 232 17.14 18.72 -7.86
C ILE A 232 18.30 18.68 -8.86
N ASP A 233 19.10 19.74 -8.92
CA ASP A 233 20.27 19.83 -9.79
C ASP A 233 21.36 18.83 -9.37
N GLY A 234 21.59 18.68 -8.07
CA GLY A 234 22.52 17.69 -7.53
C GLY A 234 22.16 16.24 -7.88
N MET A 235 20.87 15.89 -7.94
CA MET A 235 20.42 14.59 -8.44
C MET A 235 20.71 14.43 -9.93
N ALA A 236 20.39 15.46 -10.73
CA ALA A 236 20.64 15.47 -12.17
C ALA A 236 22.13 15.38 -12.51
N GLU A 237 22.99 16.15 -11.82
CA GLU A 237 24.47 16.11 -11.96
C GLU A 237 25.04 14.72 -11.68
N ARG A 238 24.40 13.96 -10.82
CA ARG A 238 24.81 12.59 -10.44
C ARG A 238 24.10 11.52 -11.24
N ASP A 239 23.35 11.94 -12.26
CA ASP A 239 22.64 11.03 -13.17
C ASP A 239 21.63 10.13 -12.43
N ILE A 240 20.90 10.72 -11.46
CA ILE A 240 19.79 10.10 -10.74
C ILE A 240 18.49 10.76 -11.18
N PRO A 241 17.74 10.16 -12.12
CA PRO A 241 16.52 10.77 -12.67
C PRO A 241 15.41 10.88 -11.63
N LEU A 242 14.89 12.08 -11.45
CA LEU A 242 13.70 12.36 -10.65
C LEU A 242 12.45 12.43 -11.53
N SER A 243 11.31 12.03 -11.00
CA SER A 243 9.99 12.17 -11.64
C SER A 243 9.11 13.20 -10.93
N ALA A 244 9.25 13.33 -9.62
CA ALA A 244 8.46 14.28 -8.85
C ALA A 244 9.26 14.93 -7.72
N PHE A 245 8.88 16.16 -7.40
CA PHE A 245 9.31 16.84 -6.18
C PHE A 245 8.11 17.03 -5.25
N HIS A 246 8.29 16.70 -3.98
CA HIS A 246 7.26 16.79 -2.98
C HIS A 246 7.56 17.90 -1.97
N TYR A 247 6.69 18.89 -1.91
CA TYR A 247 6.67 19.91 -0.88
C TYR A 247 5.94 19.39 0.36
N ASP A 248 6.66 19.18 1.46
CA ASP A 248 6.07 18.80 2.74
C ASP A 248 5.56 20.05 3.51
N CYS A 249 5.03 19.91 4.70
CA CYS A 249 4.19 20.90 5.38
C CYS A 249 4.71 22.35 5.40
N TYR A 250 6.03 22.57 5.34
CA TYR A 250 6.65 23.90 5.36
C TYR A 250 6.60 24.67 4.04
N TRP A 251 5.85 24.19 3.04
CA TRP A 251 5.43 25.05 1.94
C TRP A 251 4.42 26.11 2.42
N MET A 252 3.69 25.82 3.51
CA MET A 252 2.86 26.75 4.25
C MET A 252 3.65 27.36 5.43
N ARG A 253 3.15 28.46 5.94
CA ARG A 253 3.73 29.10 7.12
C ARG A 253 3.43 28.29 8.39
N GLU A 254 4.42 28.12 9.26
CA GLU A 254 4.24 27.51 10.57
C GLU A 254 3.09 28.16 11.37
N PHE A 255 2.31 27.33 12.07
CA PHE A 255 1.09 27.71 12.82
C PHE A 255 -0.08 28.25 11.97
N HIS A 256 0.05 28.24 10.64
CA HIS A 256 -0.99 28.54 9.67
C HIS A 256 -1.37 27.34 8.82
N TRP A 257 -0.99 26.10 9.23
CA TRP A 257 -1.34 24.87 8.51
C TRP A 257 -2.86 24.69 8.50
N CYS A 258 -3.33 24.24 7.66
CA CYS A 258 -3.68 24.13 6.27
C CYS A 258 -4.51 25.34 5.86
N ASP A 259 -3.91 26.49 5.72
CA ASP A 259 -4.54 27.67 5.15
C ASP A 259 -4.46 27.70 3.59
N PHE A 260 -3.73 26.75 3.01
CA PHE A 260 -3.52 26.62 1.57
C PHE A 260 -2.82 27.82 0.93
N GLU A 261 -2.03 28.55 1.71
CA GLU A 261 -1.25 29.70 1.28
C GLU A 261 0.25 29.37 1.29
N TRP A 262 0.90 29.55 0.15
CA TRP A 262 2.35 29.44 0.06
C TRP A 262 3.04 30.50 0.92
N ASP A 263 4.04 30.09 1.70
CA ASP A 263 4.76 31.00 2.57
C ASP A 263 5.55 32.04 1.77
N LYS A 264 5.01 33.25 1.71
CA LYS A 264 5.59 34.35 0.93
C LYS A 264 6.98 34.80 1.39
N ARG A 265 7.45 34.31 2.55
CA ARG A 265 8.83 34.55 2.99
C ARG A 265 9.84 33.76 2.14
N PHE A 266 9.43 32.64 1.55
CA PHE A 266 10.27 31.71 0.79
C PHE A 266 9.83 31.56 -0.66
N PHE A 267 8.54 31.73 -0.95
CA PHE A 267 7.94 31.53 -2.27
C PHE A 267 7.32 32.85 -2.75
N GLY A 268 8.01 33.56 -3.66
CA GLY A 268 7.51 34.80 -4.22
C GLY A 268 6.44 34.58 -5.28
N ASP A 269 6.85 34.26 -6.49
CA ASP A 269 5.99 33.88 -7.62
C ASP A 269 6.00 32.37 -7.77
N ILE A 270 5.06 31.72 -7.06
CA ILE A 270 5.01 30.26 -7.01
C ILE A 270 4.62 29.62 -8.35
N GLU A 271 3.69 30.24 -9.08
CA GLU A 271 3.24 29.70 -10.37
C GLU A 271 4.39 29.64 -11.36
N SER A 272 5.20 30.70 -11.45
CA SER A 272 6.42 30.69 -12.27
C SER A 272 7.46 29.71 -11.78
N THR A 273 7.56 29.47 -10.45
CA THR A 273 8.48 28.47 -9.88
C THR A 273 8.05 27.05 -10.26
N LEU A 274 6.76 26.71 -10.09
CA LEU A 274 6.24 25.40 -10.46
C LEU A 274 6.33 25.17 -11.98
N GLU A 275 6.06 26.21 -12.79
CA GLU A 275 6.21 26.13 -14.23
C GLU A 275 7.66 25.81 -14.66
N ARG A 276 8.67 26.41 -14.01
CA ARG A 276 10.09 26.07 -14.25
C ARG A 276 10.40 24.63 -13.87
N LEU A 277 9.89 24.14 -12.74
CA LEU A 277 10.09 22.74 -12.33
C LEU A 277 9.47 21.77 -13.34
N HIS A 278 8.30 22.09 -13.88
CA HIS A 278 7.66 21.30 -14.93
C HIS A 278 8.45 21.35 -16.25
N LYS A 279 8.69 22.55 -16.78
CA LYS A 279 9.22 22.73 -18.13
C LYS A 279 10.72 22.50 -18.23
N ASP A 280 11.48 23.05 -17.28
CA ASP A 280 12.94 23.02 -17.36
C ASP A 280 13.53 21.77 -16.72
N LYS A 281 12.89 21.24 -15.67
CA LYS A 281 13.34 20.06 -14.94
C LYS A 281 12.54 18.80 -15.29
N GLY A 282 11.35 18.93 -15.87
CA GLY A 282 10.46 17.83 -16.25
C GLY A 282 9.91 17.06 -15.04
N LEU A 283 9.68 17.78 -13.94
CA LEU A 283 9.19 17.20 -12.68
C LEU A 283 7.70 17.42 -12.51
N HIS A 284 7.02 16.46 -11.89
CA HIS A 284 5.69 16.62 -11.32
C HIS A 284 5.79 17.09 -9.86
N ILE A 285 4.75 17.78 -9.39
CA ILE A 285 4.75 18.43 -8.09
C ILE A 285 3.70 17.81 -7.18
N CYS A 286 4.11 17.44 -5.96
CA CYS A 286 3.21 17.03 -4.90
C CYS A 286 3.23 18.05 -3.76
N ALA A 287 2.08 18.36 -3.18
CA ALA A 287 1.97 19.20 -1.99
C ALA A 287 1.33 18.44 -0.82
N TRP A 288 1.88 18.61 0.36
CA TRP A 288 1.37 18.05 1.61
C TRP A 288 0.19 18.87 2.13
N ILE A 289 -0.84 18.21 2.61
CA ILE A 289 -1.94 18.77 3.37
C ILE A 289 -2.36 17.82 4.49
N ASN A 290 -3.11 18.33 5.48
CA ASN A 290 -3.84 17.52 6.45
C ASN A 290 -5.24 18.10 6.73
N PRO A 291 -6.11 17.40 7.48
CA PRO A 291 -7.46 17.88 7.72
C PRO A 291 -7.58 18.82 8.91
N TYR A 292 -6.47 19.13 9.61
CA TYR A 292 -6.45 20.06 10.74
C TYR A 292 -6.11 21.46 10.27
N ILE A 293 -6.91 22.44 10.67
CA ILE A 293 -6.76 23.84 10.27
C ILE A 293 -6.22 24.66 11.43
N GLY A 294 -5.08 25.30 11.25
CA GLY A 294 -4.44 26.16 12.26
C GLY A 294 -5.27 27.39 12.58
N GLN A 295 -5.51 27.66 13.87
CA GLN A 295 -6.37 28.77 14.33
C GLN A 295 -5.92 30.15 13.90
N ARG A 296 -4.67 30.32 13.46
CA ARG A 296 -4.13 31.62 12.99
C ARG A 296 -4.41 31.87 11.51
N GLY A 297 -4.78 30.83 10.73
CA GLY A 297 -5.11 30.95 9.33
C GLY A 297 -6.51 31.50 9.09
N GLU A 298 -6.71 32.14 7.94
CA GLU A 298 -8.03 32.67 7.55
C GLU A 298 -9.05 31.54 7.37
N MET A 299 -8.62 30.36 6.92
CA MET A 299 -9.48 29.19 6.79
C MET A 299 -10.11 28.75 8.09
N PHE A 300 -9.44 28.92 9.23
CA PHE A 300 -10.04 28.60 10.52
C PHE A 300 -11.23 29.52 10.83
N ALA A 301 -11.08 30.83 10.64
CA ALA A 301 -12.16 31.79 10.85
C ALA A 301 -13.33 31.51 9.90
N GLU A 302 -13.05 31.31 8.62
CA GLU A 302 -14.05 30.97 7.60
C GLU A 302 -14.80 29.68 7.96
N GLY A 303 -14.06 28.60 8.26
CA GLY A 303 -14.62 27.29 8.60
C GLY A 303 -15.44 27.30 9.89
N ARG A 304 -14.98 28.05 10.92
CA ARG A 304 -15.73 28.25 12.16
C ARG A 304 -17.06 28.96 11.90
N ASP A 305 -17.03 30.08 11.17
CA ASP A 305 -18.20 30.95 10.98
C ASP A 305 -19.25 30.31 10.06
N LYS A 306 -18.80 29.48 9.09
CA LYS A 306 -19.68 28.71 8.21
C LYS A 306 -20.12 27.35 8.76
N GLY A 307 -19.57 26.91 9.91
CA GLY A 307 -19.89 25.63 10.51
C GLY A 307 -19.27 24.44 9.77
N TYR A 308 -18.10 24.62 9.19
CA TYR A 308 -17.36 23.57 8.45
C TYR A 308 -16.36 22.82 9.31
N LEU A 309 -16.12 23.29 10.54
CA LEU A 309 -15.26 22.62 11.51
C LEU A 309 -16.09 21.81 12.51
N VAL A 310 -15.56 20.68 12.92
CA VAL A 310 -16.16 19.79 13.93
C VAL A 310 -16.41 20.55 15.23
N ARG A 311 -17.53 20.28 15.88
CA ARG A 311 -17.96 20.97 17.10
C ARG A 311 -18.06 20.04 18.28
N LYS A 312 -17.81 20.60 19.46
CA LYS A 312 -18.12 19.97 20.75
C LYS A 312 -19.65 19.99 21.01
N PRO A 313 -20.17 19.16 21.93
CA PRO A 313 -21.58 19.16 22.29
C PRO A 313 -22.10 20.52 22.79
N ASN A 314 -21.23 21.38 23.34
CA ASN A 314 -21.60 22.74 23.78
C ASN A 314 -21.66 23.76 22.61
N GLY A 315 -21.40 23.33 21.36
CA GLY A 315 -21.45 24.17 20.17
C GLY A 315 -20.14 24.89 19.81
N GLU A 316 -19.12 24.84 20.67
CA GLU A 316 -17.80 25.38 20.37
C GLU A 316 -17.08 24.53 19.33
N VAL A 317 -16.17 25.15 18.55
CA VAL A 317 -15.28 24.41 17.67
C VAL A 317 -14.41 23.46 18.50
N TRP A 318 -14.33 22.20 18.10
CA TRP A 318 -13.36 21.29 18.68
C TRP A 318 -11.96 21.69 18.23
N GLN A 319 -11.01 21.78 19.16
CA GLN A 319 -9.61 22.11 18.89
C GLN A 319 -8.68 21.18 19.66
N THR A 320 -7.49 20.98 19.09
CA THR A 320 -6.41 20.20 19.70
C THR A 320 -5.08 20.95 19.61
N ASP A 321 -4.21 20.72 20.59
CA ASP A 321 -2.81 21.18 20.58
C ASP A 321 -1.84 20.02 20.29
N PHE A 322 -2.36 18.90 19.86
CA PHE A 322 -1.63 17.64 19.87
C PHE A 322 -0.42 17.61 18.92
N TRP A 323 -0.60 18.06 17.67
CA TRP A 323 0.52 18.22 16.72
C TRP A 323 0.98 19.68 16.69
N GLN A 324 0.03 20.60 16.58
CA GLN A 324 0.26 22.04 16.59
C GLN A 324 -0.82 22.72 17.41
N ALA A 325 -0.50 23.91 17.96
CA ALA A 325 -1.40 24.60 18.85
C ALA A 325 -2.67 25.09 18.16
N GLY A 326 -3.84 24.77 18.74
CA GLY A 326 -5.13 25.31 18.37
C GLY A 326 -5.65 24.87 17.01
N MET A 327 -5.40 23.63 16.61
CA MET A 327 -5.91 23.08 15.34
C MET A 327 -7.38 22.70 15.45
N GLY A 328 -8.22 23.16 14.51
CA GLY A 328 -9.59 22.68 14.32
C GLY A 328 -9.63 21.58 13.24
N LEU A 329 -10.62 20.70 13.30
CA LEU A 329 -10.79 19.60 12.36
C LEU A 329 -11.92 19.89 11.38
N VAL A 330 -11.71 19.61 10.08
CA VAL A 330 -12.75 19.77 9.05
C VAL A 330 -13.82 18.68 9.23
N ASP A 331 -15.10 19.06 9.19
CA ASP A 331 -16.21 18.11 9.23
C ASP A 331 -16.60 17.65 7.82
N PHE A 332 -15.98 16.57 7.36
CA PHE A 332 -16.28 15.98 6.04
C PHE A 332 -17.63 15.23 5.99
N THR A 333 -18.39 15.17 7.08
CA THR A 333 -19.78 14.73 7.02
C THR A 333 -20.71 15.84 6.50
N ASN A 334 -20.22 17.09 6.52
CA ASN A 334 -20.90 18.25 5.95
C ASN A 334 -20.58 18.38 4.45
N PRO A 335 -21.57 18.24 3.54
CA PRO A 335 -21.33 18.37 2.10
C PRO A 335 -20.74 19.74 1.70
N ASP A 336 -21.17 20.83 2.35
CA ASP A 336 -20.66 22.17 2.05
C ASP A 336 -19.21 22.33 2.49
N ALA A 337 -18.80 21.70 3.59
CA ALA A 337 -17.41 21.68 4.03
C ALA A 337 -16.53 20.85 3.07
N ARG A 338 -17.05 19.74 2.52
CA ARG A 338 -16.37 18.96 1.47
C ARG A 338 -16.11 19.81 0.22
N GLU A 339 -17.12 20.48 -0.30
CA GLU A 339 -16.97 21.33 -1.49
C GLU A 339 -16.04 22.53 -1.24
N TRP A 340 -16.11 23.14 -0.05
CA TRP A 340 -15.18 24.19 0.36
C TRP A 340 -13.73 23.71 0.38
N PHE A 341 -13.46 22.56 1.02
CA PHE A 341 -12.11 22.00 1.09
C PHE A 341 -11.61 21.58 -0.30
N LYS A 342 -12.47 20.92 -1.09
CA LYS A 342 -12.20 20.56 -2.49
C LYS A 342 -11.82 21.80 -3.32
N GLY A 343 -12.51 22.92 -3.14
CA GLY A 343 -12.19 24.18 -3.80
C GLY A 343 -10.78 24.70 -3.46
N LYS A 344 -10.33 24.56 -2.21
CA LYS A 344 -8.96 24.93 -1.79
C LYS A 344 -7.92 23.99 -2.41
N VAL A 345 -8.17 22.69 -2.45
CA VAL A 345 -7.31 21.73 -3.15
C VAL A 345 -7.19 22.10 -4.63
N LYS A 346 -8.30 22.35 -5.32
CA LYS A 346 -8.29 22.76 -6.73
C LYS A 346 -7.50 24.05 -7.00
N THR A 347 -7.45 24.98 -6.04
CA THR A 347 -6.60 26.17 -6.16
C THR A 347 -5.13 25.79 -6.31
N LEU A 348 -4.63 24.82 -5.50
CA LEU A 348 -3.27 24.30 -5.62
C LEU A 348 -3.03 23.60 -6.97
N LEU A 349 -4.00 22.77 -7.38
CA LEU A 349 -3.90 22.04 -8.66
C LEU A 349 -3.81 23.03 -9.84
N ASN A 350 -4.60 24.10 -9.83
CA ASN A 350 -4.57 25.15 -10.85
C ASN A 350 -3.28 25.98 -10.85
N GLN A 351 -2.54 26.02 -9.74
CA GLN A 351 -1.23 26.66 -9.65
C GLN A 351 -0.10 25.78 -10.20
N GLY A 352 -0.36 24.49 -10.49
CA GLY A 352 0.63 23.56 -11.03
C GLY A 352 1.03 22.43 -10.08
N VAL A 353 0.23 22.12 -9.06
CA VAL A 353 0.43 20.93 -8.23
C VAL A 353 -0.24 19.73 -8.89
N ASP A 354 0.49 18.63 -9.11
CA ASP A 354 0.01 17.43 -9.84
C ASP A 354 -0.54 16.35 -8.93
N ALA A 355 -0.09 16.31 -7.68
CA ALA A 355 -0.47 15.32 -6.68
C ALA A 355 -0.61 15.94 -5.29
N ILE A 356 -1.38 15.29 -4.43
CA ILE A 356 -1.54 15.73 -3.03
C ILE A 356 -1.11 14.58 -2.10
N LYS A 357 -0.30 14.91 -1.08
CA LYS A 357 -0.09 14.04 0.09
C LYS A 357 -1.12 14.40 1.15
N THR A 358 -2.04 13.48 1.45
CA THR A 358 -2.97 13.60 2.57
C THR A 358 -2.36 12.95 3.80
N ASP A 359 -1.93 13.77 4.74
CA ASP A 359 -1.34 13.31 5.99
C ASP A 359 -2.38 13.29 7.11
N PHE A 360 -2.13 12.52 8.18
CA PHE A 360 -3.05 12.29 9.28
C PHE A 360 -4.38 11.65 8.85
N GLY A 361 -5.45 11.88 9.65
CA GLY A 361 -6.78 11.34 9.43
C GLY A 361 -7.11 10.15 10.35
N GLU A 362 -6.19 9.73 11.20
CA GLU A 362 -6.36 8.66 12.20
C GLU A 362 -6.66 9.18 13.62
N ARG A 363 -6.23 10.40 13.97
CA ARG A 363 -6.44 10.99 15.29
C ARG A 363 -7.76 11.75 15.36
N ILE A 364 -8.88 11.04 15.35
CA ILE A 364 -10.21 11.63 15.26
C ILE A 364 -10.90 11.66 16.62
N PRO A 365 -11.40 12.84 17.06
CA PRO A 365 -12.02 13.00 18.36
C PRO A 365 -13.35 12.25 18.47
N ARG A 366 -13.67 11.82 19.71
CA ARG A 366 -14.93 11.14 20.03
C ARG A 366 -15.95 12.04 20.71
N ASP A 367 -15.50 13.00 21.51
CA ASP A 367 -16.40 13.95 22.20
C ASP A 367 -16.77 15.14 21.32
N VAL A 368 -17.43 14.83 20.20
CA VAL A 368 -17.81 15.80 19.17
C VAL A 368 -19.19 15.51 18.61
N VAL A 369 -19.73 16.47 17.86
CA VAL A 369 -20.98 16.33 17.12
C VAL A 369 -20.67 16.48 15.63
N TRP A 370 -21.02 15.46 14.87
CA TRP A 370 -20.89 15.44 13.41
C TRP A 370 -22.12 16.07 12.76
N HIS A 371 -21.94 16.79 11.67
CA HIS A 371 -23.01 17.51 10.96
C HIS A 371 -24.16 16.59 10.55
N ASP A 372 -23.86 15.38 10.08
CA ASP A 372 -24.86 14.41 9.63
C ASP A 372 -25.47 13.58 10.77
N GLY A 373 -25.08 13.83 12.02
CA GLY A 373 -25.52 13.07 13.18
C GLY A 373 -24.94 11.67 13.31
N SER A 374 -23.87 11.36 12.58
CA SER A 374 -23.16 10.08 12.68
C SER A 374 -22.76 9.75 14.12
N PRO A 375 -22.85 8.45 14.52
CA PRO A 375 -22.38 8.02 15.83
C PRO A 375 -20.89 8.33 16.03
N LYS A 376 -20.53 8.82 17.17
CA LYS A 376 -19.18 9.33 17.48
C LYS A 376 -18.08 8.29 17.19
N LEU A 377 -18.28 7.05 17.63
CA LEU A 377 -17.30 5.99 17.48
C LEU A 377 -17.17 5.47 16.05
N SER A 378 -18.25 5.51 15.26
CA SER A 378 -18.21 5.07 13.88
C SER A 378 -17.38 5.98 12.97
N MET A 379 -17.16 7.23 13.39
CA MET A 379 -16.39 8.21 12.62
C MET A 379 -14.89 8.11 12.83
N HIS A 380 -14.41 7.47 13.89
CA HIS A 380 -12.97 7.39 14.15
C HIS A 380 -12.21 6.78 12.97
N ASN A 381 -12.57 5.58 12.54
CA ASN A 381 -11.95 4.95 11.38
C ASN A 381 -12.52 5.47 10.05
N TRP A 382 -13.81 5.86 10.00
CA TRP A 382 -14.47 6.25 8.76
C TRP A 382 -14.08 7.63 8.24
N TYR A 383 -13.64 8.52 9.12
CA TYR A 383 -13.24 9.88 8.77
C TYR A 383 -12.20 9.92 7.66
N THR A 384 -11.21 9.06 7.72
CA THR A 384 -10.14 9.01 6.71
C THR A 384 -10.67 8.72 5.31
N GLN A 385 -11.72 7.87 5.19
CA GLN A 385 -12.35 7.60 3.91
C GLN A 385 -12.98 8.86 3.31
N LEU A 386 -13.71 9.64 4.13
CA LEU A 386 -14.35 10.88 3.67
C LEU A 386 -13.30 11.93 3.27
N TYR A 387 -12.24 12.05 4.06
CA TYR A 387 -11.14 12.98 3.81
C TYR A 387 -10.41 12.66 2.49
N ASN A 388 -9.90 11.45 2.37
CA ASN A 388 -9.15 11.02 1.18
C ASN A 388 -10.02 11.04 -0.07
N GLN A 389 -11.28 10.60 0.02
CA GLN A 389 -12.23 10.66 -1.09
C GLN A 389 -12.44 12.11 -1.56
N THR A 390 -12.61 13.06 -0.64
CA THR A 390 -12.82 14.48 -0.98
C THR A 390 -11.64 15.05 -1.75
N VAL A 391 -10.41 14.73 -1.34
CA VAL A 391 -9.20 15.17 -2.04
C VAL A 391 -9.01 14.45 -3.37
N PHE A 392 -9.27 13.14 -3.41
CA PHE A 392 -9.14 12.34 -4.64
C PHE A 392 -10.16 12.77 -5.71
N GLU A 393 -11.40 13.09 -5.32
CA GLU A 393 -12.40 13.67 -6.22
C GLU A 393 -11.91 14.98 -6.85
N ALA A 394 -11.24 15.86 -6.08
CA ALA A 394 -10.67 17.09 -6.63
C ALA A 394 -9.60 16.80 -7.68
N LEU A 395 -8.75 15.80 -7.45
CA LEU A 395 -7.72 15.35 -8.40
C LEU A 395 -8.35 14.76 -9.67
N GLU A 396 -9.34 13.87 -9.54
CA GLU A 396 -10.03 13.28 -10.69
C GLU A 396 -10.82 14.31 -11.50
N GLU A 397 -11.47 15.29 -10.85
CA GLU A 397 -12.19 16.38 -11.51
C GLU A 397 -11.25 17.31 -12.29
N THR A 398 -9.97 17.40 -11.86
CA THR A 398 -8.95 18.26 -12.51
C THR A 398 -8.21 17.51 -13.62
N TYR A 399 -7.73 16.29 -13.34
CA TYR A 399 -6.84 15.54 -14.24
C TYR A 399 -7.52 14.39 -14.98
N GLY A 400 -8.74 14.02 -14.60
CA GLY A 400 -9.46 12.90 -15.16
C GLY A 400 -9.15 11.58 -14.45
N LYS A 401 -10.08 10.62 -14.59
CA LYS A 401 -9.94 9.27 -14.03
C LYS A 401 -8.71 8.56 -14.59
N GLY A 402 -7.97 7.91 -13.72
CA GLY A 402 -6.74 7.20 -14.04
C GLY A 402 -5.51 8.10 -14.11
N ASN A 403 -5.65 9.42 -13.97
CA ASN A 403 -4.55 10.39 -13.94
C ASN A 403 -4.42 11.09 -12.57
N ALA A 404 -5.30 10.76 -11.63
CA ALA A 404 -5.20 11.25 -10.25
C ALA A 404 -4.15 10.45 -9.46
N CYS A 405 -3.34 11.15 -8.68
CA CYS A 405 -2.38 10.56 -7.76
C CYS A 405 -2.53 11.20 -6.38
N LEU A 406 -3.04 10.43 -5.44
CA LEU A 406 -3.10 10.79 -4.03
C LEU A 406 -1.98 10.03 -3.29
N TYR A 407 -1.35 10.66 -2.30
CA TYR A 407 -0.35 10.03 -1.45
C TYR A 407 -0.87 10.03 -0.01
N ALA A 408 -1.63 8.99 0.36
CA ALA A 408 -2.44 8.96 1.59
C ALA A 408 -1.76 8.20 2.73
N ARG A 409 -1.82 8.74 3.98
CA ARG A 409 -1.32 8.06 5.18
C ARG A 409 -2.35 7.10 5.75
N SER A 410 -3.49 7.61 6.16
CA SER A 410 -4.52 6.81 6.81
C SER A 410 -5.50 6.19 5.82
N ALA A 411 -6.09 5.07 6.19
CA ALA A 411 -7.14 4.41 5.41
C ALA A 411 -8.04 3.52 6.27
N THR A 412 -9.19 3.16 5.73
CA THR A 412 -10.05 2.08 6.19
C THR A 412 -10.63 1.36 4.96
N VAL A 413 -11.67 0.55 5.13
CA VAL A 413 -12.37 -0.11 3.99
C VAL A 413 -12.81 0.93 2.96
N GLY A 414 -12.46 0.69 1.71
CA GLY A 414 -12.71 1.63 0.61
C GLY A 414 -11.53 2.53 0.27
N GLY A 415 -10.55 2.71 1.19
CA GLY A 415 -9.38 3.55 0.99
C GLY A 415 -8.48 3.12 -0.17
N GLN A 416 -8.48 1.84 -0.53
CA GLN A 416 -7.76 1.32 -1.69
C GLN A 416 -8.16 1.98 -3.01
N GLN A 417 -9.34 2.60 -3.07
CA GLN A 417 -9.83 3.31 -4.26
C GLN A 417 -9.07 4.61 -4.54
N GLN A 418 -8.39 5.17 -3.53
CA GLN A 418 -7.66 6.43 -3.62
C GLN A 418 -6.14 6.19 -3.47
N PRO A 419 -5.46 5.59 -4.48
CA PRO A 419 -4.03 5.32 -4.39
C PRO A 419 -3.20 6.62 -4.58
N VAL A 420 -2.00 6.68 -3.97
CA VAL A 420 -1.16 5.64 -3.38
C VAL A 420 -1.20 5.72 -1.85
N HIS A 421 -0.70 4.71 -1.16
CA HIS A 421 -0.53 4.73 0.30
C HIS A 421 0.94 4.49 0.67
N TRP A 422 1.40 5.10 1.80
CA TRP A 422 2.75 4.83 2.31
C TRP A 422 2.73 4.34 3.77
N GLY A 423 3.84 3.75 4.21
CA GLY A 423 3.96 3.08 5.49
C GLY A 423 4.04 3.99 6.73
N GLY A 424 3.74 5.28 6.62
CA GLY A 424 3.80 6.22 7.74
C GLY A 424 5.23 6.52 8.21
N ASP A 425 5.37 6.89 9.47
CA ASP A 425 6.59 7.40 10.10
C ASP A 425 7.47 6.24 10.60
N CYS A 426 8.20 5.62 9.68
CA CYS A 426 9.05 4.47 9.97
C CYS A 426 10.40 4.86 10.58
N GLU A 427 10.91 4.02 11.51
CA GLU A 427 12.23 4.19 12.10
C GLU A 427 13.36 3.96 11.10
N SER A 428 14.41 4.79 11.15
CA SER A 428 15.60 4.70 10.30
C SER A 428 16.57 3.60 10.78
N THR A 429 16.10 2.35 10.85
CA THR A 429 16.84 1.16 11.29
C THR A 429 16.56 -0.03 10.38
N PHE A 430 17.41 -1.07 10.39
CA PHE A 430 17.13 -2.33 9.69
C PHE A 430 15.85 -3.01 10.21
N ASN A 431 15.58 -2.89 11.52
CA ASN A 431 14.34 -3.43 12.08
C ASN A 431 13.12 -2.65 11.56
N GLY A 432 13.17 -1.30 11.60
CA GLY A 432 12.12 -0.46 11.02
C GLY A 432 11.89 -0.75 9.55
N MET A 433 12.95 -0.95 8.75
CA MET A 433 12.87 -1.36 7.34
C MET A 433 12.17 -2.70 7.16
N ALA A 434 12.47 -3.71 8.02
CA ALA A 434 11.82 -5.02 7.96
C ALA A 434 10.35 -4.95 8.37
N GLN A 435 10.02 -4.22 9.45
CA GLN A 435 8.63 -4.03 9.87
C GLN A 435 7.81 -3.29 8.82
N THR A 436 8.41 -2.28 8.17
CA THR A 436 7.79 -1.56 7.06
C THR A 436 7.42 -2.52 5.92
N LEU A 437 8.32 -3.42 5.50
CA LEU A 437 7.98 -4.43 4.49
C LEU A 437 6.82 -5.34 4.93
N ARG A 438 6.86 -5.85 6.17
CA ARG A 438 5.79 -6.70 6.73
C ARG A 438 4.44 -6.01 6.69
N ALA A 439 4.40 -4.74 7.10
CA ALA A 439 3.20 -3.92 7.08
C ALA A 439 2.66 -3.70 5.66
N GLY A 440 3.56 -3.43 4.70
CA GLY A 440 3.20 -3.31 3.28
C GLY A 440 2.60 -4.59 2.71
N LEU A 441 3.18 -5.77 3.03
CA LEU A 441 2.64 -7.06 2.61
C LEU A 441 1.29 -7.37 3.26
N SER A 442 1.09 -6.98 4.51
CA SER A 442 -0.19 -7.10 5.22
C SER A 442 -1.25 -6.20 4.57
N LEU A 443 -0.91 -4.95 4.25
CA LEU A 443 -1.79 -4.00 3.59
C LEU A 443 -2.20 -4.47 2.19
N THR A 444 -1.24 -4.92 1.38
CA THR A 444 -1.55 -5.41 0.02
C THR A 444 -2.39 -6.68 0.04
N SER A 445 -2.26 -7.51 1.08
CA SER A 445 -3.16 -8.64 1.36
C SER A 445 -4.55 -8.22 1.85
N SER A 446 -4.77 -6.92 2.09
CA SER A 446 -6.06 -6.32 2.45
C SER A 446 -6.68 -5.51 1.29
N GLY A 447 -6.25 -5.75 0.04
CA GLY A 447 -6.85 -5.19 -1.17
C GLY A 447 -6.24 -3.89 -1.68
N PHE A 448 -5.13 -3.42 -1.10
CA PHE A 448 -4.43 -2.22 -1.54
C PHE A 448 -3.46 -2.56 -2.67
N GLY A 449 -3.65 -1.97 -3.83
CA GLY A 449 -2.89 -2.29 -5.05
C GLY A 449 -1.49 -1.70 -5.10
N PHE A 450 -1.30 -0.52 -4.46
CA PHE A 450 -0.07 0.26 -4.51
C PHE A 450 0.39 0.58 -3.09
N TRP A 451 1.70 0.53 -2.89
CA TRP A 451 2.30 0.85 -1.61
C TRP A 451 3.67 1.50 -1.79
N SER A 452 4.00 2.38 -0.88
CA SER A 452 5.26 3.09 -0.79
C SER A 452 5.72 3.17 0.66
N HIS A 453 6.91 3.68 0.87
CA HIS A 453 7.46 3.96 2.20
C HIS A 453 8.54 5.03 2.10
N ASP A 454 8.92 5.61 3.23
CA ASP A 454 9.97 6.62 3.29
C ASP A 454 11.34 5.96 3.22
N ILE A 455 11.98 6.04 2.05
CA ILE A 455 13.27 5.41 1.79
C ILE A 455 14.34 6.05 2.67
N GLY A 456 15.01 5.23 3.46
CA GLY A 456 15.98 5.64 4.47
C GLY A 456 15.39 5.80 5.86
N GLY A 457 14.08 5.61 6.02
CA GLY A 457 13.35 5.82 7.27
C GLY A 457 12.98 7.29 7.52
N PHE A 458 11.89 7.52 8.23
CA PHE A 458 11.40 8.86 8.57
C PHE A 458 11.92 9.33 9.92
N GLU A 459 11.71 8.54 10.98
CA GLU A 459 12.03 8.90 12.35
C GLU A 459 13.44 8.46 12.77
N GLY A 460 13.88 9.03 13.90
CA GLY A 460 15.14 8.75 14.53
C GLY A 460 16.23 9.76 14.21
N SER A 461 17.42 9.51 14.75
CA SER A 461 18.64 10.26 14.46
C SER A 461 19.03 10.07 12.98
N TYR A 462 20.11 10.71 12.58
CA TYR A 462 20.67 10.57 11.23
C TYR A 462 20.74 9.09 10.84
N PRO A 463 20.07 8.65 9.76
CA PRO A 463 20.10 7.25 9.37
C PRO A 463 21.54 6.84 9.02
N ASP A 464 21.93 5.66 9.49
CA ASP A 464 23.18 5.05 9.11
C ASP A 464 23.29 4.91 7.59
N PRO A 465 24.41 5.31 6.94
CA PRO A 465 24.59 5.18 5.51
C PRO A 465 24.38 3.76 4.97
N ALA A 466 24.72 2.73 5.75
CA ALA A 466 24.45 1.34 5.35
C ALA A 466 22.95 1.03 5.31
N VAL A 467 22.18 1.47 6.30
CA VAL A 467 20.71 1.36 6.31
C VAL A 467 20.11 2.09 5.10
N TYR A 468 20.58 3.33 4.84
CA TYR A 468 20.13 4.11 3.71
C TYR A 468 20.37 3.38 2.37
N LYS A 469 21.60 2.92 2.11
CA LYS A 469 21.95 2.20 0.88
C LYS A 469 21.10 0.93 0.67
N ARG A 470 20.90 0.12 1.72
CA ARG A 470 20.05 -1.07 1.66
C ARG A 470 18.57 -0.72 1.41
N TRP A 471 18.10 0.35 2.05
CA TRP A 471 16.73 0.81 1.89
C TRP A 471 16.46 1.40 0.50
N VAL A 472 17.44 2.08 -0.10
CA VAL A 472 17.36 2.56 -1.49
C VAL A 472 17.21 1.38 -2.47
N ALA A 473 18.03 0.34 -2.33
CA ALA A 473 17.94 -0.84 -3.19
C ALA A 473 16.56 -1.53 -3.08
N PHE A 474 16.02 -1.63 -1.87
CA PHE A 474 14.67 -2.15 -1.61
C PHE A 474 13.58 -1.21 -2.15
N GLY A 475 13.63 0.06 -1.79
CA GLY A 475 12.56 1.01 -2.04
C GLY A 475 12.34 1.33 -3.53
N LEU A 476 13.37 1.12 -4.37
CA LEU A 476 13.26 1.29 -5.82
C LEU A 476 12.73 0.04 -6.54
N LEU A 477 12.59 -1.08 -5.84
CA LEU A 477 11.95 -2.31 -6.33
C LEU A 477 10.51 -2.47 -5.77
N GLY A 478 9.78 -1.38 -5.67
CA GLY A 478 8.38 -1.30 -5.27
C GLY A 478 7.53 -0.61 -6.33
N SER A 479 6.23 -0.43 -6.04
CA SER A 479 5.34 0.31 -6.94
C SER A 479 5.72 1.79 -7.00
N HIS A 480 5.84 2.45 -5.85
CA HIS A 480 6.17 3.87 -5.74
C HIS A 480 7.37 4.07 -4.82
N SER A 481 8.18 5.09 -5.10
CA SER A 481 9.47 5.28 -4.42
C SER A 481 9.70 6.76 -4.09
N ARG A 482 9.93 7.06 -2.80
CA ARG A 482 10.11 8.43 -2.32
C ARG A 482 11.26 8.51 -1.32
N LEU A 483 12.22 9.41 -1.57
CA LEU A 483 13.24 9.81 -0.63
C LEU A 483 12.67 10.87 0.31
N HIS A 484 12.42 10.49 1.57
CA HIS A 484 11.78 11.37 2.55
C HIS A 484 12.24 11.03 3.98
N GLY A 485 12.26 12.01 4.85
CA GLY A 485 12.62 11.86 6.26
C GLY A 485 12.13 13.04 7.10
N SER A 486 12.35 13.02 8.43
CA SER A 486 11.89 14.08 9.32
C SER A 486 12.85 15.28 9.37
N THR A 487 14.09 15.09 9.82
CA THR A 487 15.00 16.19 10.17
C THR A 487 16.25 16.26 9.28
N VAL A 488 16.49 15.27 8.44
CA VAL A 488 17.70 15.15 7.62
C VAL A 488 17.30 14.97 6.16
N TYR A 489 17.98 15.67 5.27
CA TYR A 489 17.80 15.49 3.83
C TYR A 489 18.17 14.07 3.41
N ARG A 490 17.38 13.47 2.51
CA ARG A 490 17.57 12.10 2.02
C ARG A 490 18.27 12.03 0.66
N VAL A 491 19.02 13.07 0.29
CA VAL A 491 19.85 13.07 -0.93
C VAL A 491 21.11 12.21 -0.73
N PRO A 492 21.46 11.32 -1.69
CA PRO A 492 22.42 10.25 -1.44
C PRO A 492 23.86 10.73 -1.11
N TRP A 493 24.32 11.82 -1.68
CA TRP A 493 25.70 12.31 -1.44
C TRP A 493 25.97 12.71 0.01
N LEU A 494 24.94 13.12 0.76
CA LEU A 494 25.11 13.43 2.18
C LEU A 494 25.44 12.18 3.01
N PHE A 495 25.00 11.01 2.56
CA PHE A 495 25.33 9.73 3.20
C PHE A 495 26.75 9.26 2.83
N ASP A 496 27.23 9.57 1.63
CA ASP A 496 28.62 9.35 1.25
C ASP A 496 29.55 10.26 2.09
N GLU A 497 29.20 11.55 2.27
CA GLU A 497 29.91 12.47 3.14
C GLU A 497 29.90 12.01 4.61
N GLU A 498 28.83 11.36 5.06
CA GLU A 498 28.73 10.80 6.42
C GLU A 498 29.66 9.58 6.58
N ASP A 499 29.70 8.68 5.59
CA ASP A 499 30.67 7.59 5.57
C ASP A 499 32.10 8.12 5.68
N GLU A 500 32.48 9.13 4.88
CA GLU A 500 33.80 9.75 4.93
C GLU A 500 34.12 10.38 6.32
N ARG A 501 33.14 11.11 6.89
CA ARG A 501 33.30 11.70 8.25
C ARG A 501 33.50 10.63 9.32
N ASN A 502 32.89 9.47 9.15
CA ASN A 502 33.05 8.33 10.07
C ASN A 502 34.27 7.45 9.76
N GLY A 503 35.10 7.84 8.78
CA GLY A 503 36.27 7.09 8.38
C GLY A 503 36.01 5.81 7.61
N VAL A 504 34.79 5.67 7.06
CA VAL A 504 34.40 4.57 6.18
C VAL A 504 34.85 4.89 4.76
N ALA A 505 35.64 4.00 4.17
CA ALA A 505 36.11 4.19 2.79
C ALA A 505 34.98 4.04 1.79
N LEU A 506 34.85 5.00 0.88
CA LEU A 506 33.93 4.89 -0.23
C LEU A 506 34.42 3.86 -1.25
N VAL A 507 33.62 2.85 -1.51
CA VAL A 507 33.90 1.82 -2.51
C VAL A 507 33.21 2.22 -3.82
N PRO A 508 33.94 2.42 -4.93
CA PRO A 508 33.34 2.74 -6.21
C PRO A 508 32.28 1.70 -6.64
N GLY A 509 31.13 2.16 -7.11
CA GLY A 509 29.97 1.33 -7.44
C GLY A 509 29.07 1.00 -6.25
N GLN A 510 29.50 1.28 -5.01
CA GLN A 510 28.75 0.96 -3.78
C GLN A 510 28.50 2.19 -2.88
N THR A 511 28.80 3.40 -3.38
CA THR A 511 28.46 4.64 -2.67
C THR A 511 26.95 4.81 -2.65
N ALA A 512 26.41 5.64 -1.76
CA ALA A 512 24.99 5.93 -1.72
C ALA A 512 24.48 6.53 -3.05
N VAL A 513 25.32 7.37 -3.67
CA VAL A 513 25.07 7.91 -5.02
C VAL A 513 25.00 6.80 -6.08
N ASP A 514 25.96 5.87 -6.07
CA ASP A 514 26.00 4.78 -7.06
C ASP A 514 24.80 3.84 -6.92
N VAL A 515 24.44 3.49 -5.68
CA VAL A 515 23.27 2.64 -5.39
C VAL A 515 21.99 3.33 -5.84
N ALA A 516 21.81 4.61 -5.50
CA ALA A 516 20.62 5.38 -5.90
C ALA A 516 20.53 5.47 -7.43
N ARG A 517 21.63 5.77 -8.12
CA ARG A 517 21.68 5.82 -9.59
C ARG A 517 21.29 4.47 -10.21
N LYS A 518 21.92 3.38 -9.76
CA LYS A 518 21.72 2.02 -10.29
C LYS A 518 20.27 1.59 -10.20
N PHE A 519 19.67 1.68 -9.01
CA PHE A 519 18.32 1.18 -8.81
C PHE A 519 17.24 2.12 -9.37
N THR A 520 17.47 3.43 -9.40
CA THR A 520 16.56 4.37 -10.10
C THR A 520 16.52 4.06 -11.59
N ARG A 521 17.66 3.86 -12.23
CA ARG A 521 17.72 3.49 -13.64
C ARG A 521 17.07 2.14 -13.91
N LEU A 522 17.38 1.12 -13.07
CA LEU A 522 16.75 -0.19 -13.18
C LEU A 522 15.23 -0.10 -13.08
N LYS A 523 14.70 0.69 -12.15
CA LYS A 523 13.25 0.91 -12.04
C LYS A 523 12.67 1.52 -13.31
N LEU A 524 13.31 2.55 -13.87
CA LEU A 524 12.84 3.20 -15.10
C LEU A 524 12.92 2.25 -16.32
N GLU A 525 13.95 1.41 -16.38
CA GLU A 525 14.06 0.37 -17.41
C GLU A 525 12.96 -0.70 -17.29
N LEU A 526 12.55 -1.03 -16.06
CA LEU A 526 11.46 -1.98 -15.77
C LEU A 526 10.04 -1.40 -15.96
N MET A 527 9.89 -0.12 -16.33
CA MET A 527 8.57 0.52 -16.43
C MET A 527 7.57 -0.19 -17.35
N PRO A 528 7.95 -0.80 -18.52
CA PRO A 528 7.00 -1.57 -19.32
C PRO A 528 6.35 -2.72 -18.53
N TYR A 529 7.14 -3.40 -17.70
CA TYR A 529 6.68 -4.45 -16.82
C TYR A 529 5.90 -3.91 -15.61
N LEU A 530 6.40 -2.85 -14.97
CA LEU A 530 5.79 -2.27 -13.76
C LEU A 530 4.45 -1.61 -14.07
N PHE A 531 4.32 -0.91 -15.19
CA PHE A 531 3.07 -0.25 -15.57
C PHE A 531 1.97 -1.27 -15.87
N GLU A 532 2.27 -2.34 -16.65
CA GLU A 532 1.31 -3.42 -16.88
C GLU A 532 0.92 -4.14 -15.58
N THR A 533 1.89 -4.38 -14.70
CA THR A 533 1.61 -4.91 -13.37
C THR A 533 0.70 -3.98 -12.57
N GLY A 534 0.91 -2.68 -12.68
CA GLY A 534 0.12 -1.64 -11.99
C GLY A 534 -1.32 -1.48 -12.49
N LEU A 535 -1.69 -2.07 -13.63
CA LEU A 535 -3.08 -2.11 -14.09
C LEU A 535 -3.88 -3.27 -13.46
N GLN A 536 -3.22 -4.27 -12.87
CA GLN A 536 -3.88 -5.43 -12.27
C GLN A 536 -4.71 -5.09 -11.03
N PRO A 537 -4.29 -4.18 -10.12
CA PRO A 537 -5.13 -3.77 -9.00
C PRO A 537 -6.51 -3.28 -9.43
N HIS A 538 -6.59 -2.49 -10.49
CA HIS A 538 -7.86 -2.02 -11.04
C HIS A 538 -8.64 -3.13 -11.75
N ARG A 539 -7.98 -4.01 -12.48
CA ARG A 539 -8.63 -5.08 -13.26
C ARG A 539 -9.20 -6.18 -12.36
N ASN A 540 -8.46 -6.62 -11.36
CA ASN A 540 -8.79 -7.80 -10.57
C ASN A 540 -8.32 -7.78 -9.10
N GLY A 541 -7.96 -6.61 -8.57
CA GLY A 541 -7.54 -6.46 -7.18
C GLY A 541 -6.16 -7.04 -6.84
N THR A 542 -5.41 -7.59 -7.80
CA THR A 542 -4.09 -8.18 -7.54
C THR A 542 -3.04 -7.07 -7.37
N PRO A 543 -2.34 -6.98 -6.22
CA PRO A 543 -1.42 -5.89 -5.95
C PRO A 543 -0.13 -5.97 -6.77
N VAL A 544 0.58 -4.83 -6.88
CA VAL A 544 1.91 -4.76 -7.52
C VAL A 544 2.95 -5.51 -6.69
N MET A 545 2.99 -5.25 -5.37
CA MET A 545 3.82 -6.01 -4.42
C MET A 545 2.96 -7.11 -3.79
N ARG A 546 3.38 -8.37 -3.94
CA ARG A 546 2.63 -9.54 -3.50
C ARG A 546 3.41 -10.30 -2.46
N SER A 547 2.77 -10.66 -1.36
CA SER A 547 3.38 -11.64 -0.46
C SER A 547 3.60 -12.98 -1.19
N MET A 548 4.53 -13.77 -0.69
CA MET A 548 4.80 -15.09 -1.27
C MET A 548 3.56 -15.99 -1.21
N PHE A 549 2.75 -15.88 -0.15
CA PHE A 549 1.47 -16.58 -0.02
C PHE A 549 0.48 -16.22 -1.14
N VAL A 550 0.37 -14.94 -1.51
CA VAL A 550 -0.55 -14.51 -2.58
C VAL A 550 -0.16 -15.09 -3.94
N GLU A 551 1.12 -15.26 -4.20
CA GLU A 551 1.61 -15.77 -5.49
C GLU A 551 1.76 -17.30 -5.52
N PHE A 552 2.15 -17.93 -4.38
CA PHE A 552 2.43 -19.35 -4.26
C PHE A 552 1.65 -19.97 -3.06
N PRO A 553 0.30 -19.98 -3.09
CA PRO A 553 -0.50 -20.42 -1.94
C PRO A 553 -0.35 -21.92 -1.60
N ASP A 554 0.03 -22.72 -2.60
CA ASP A 554 0.19 -24.17 -2.46
C ASP A 554 1.56 -24.58 -1.91
N ASP A 555 2.55 -23.67 -1.94
CA ASP A 555 3.87 -23.89 -1.33
C ASP A 555 3.82 -23.51 0.14
N LEU A 556 3.93 -24.53 1.03
CA LEU A 556 3.84 -24.35 2.47
C LEU A 556 4.92 -23.40 3.03
N ALA A 557 6.12 -23.35 2.44
CA ALA A 557 7.17 -22.44 2.86
C ALA A 557 6.76 -20.99 2.59
N CYS A 558 6.03 -20.73 1.51
CA CYS A 558 5.62 -19.40 1.11
C CYS A 558 4.56 -18.76 2.03
N ARG A 559 3.88 -19.56 2.85
CA ARG A 559 2.80 -19.07 3.73
C ARG A 559 3.29 -18.16 4.85
N THR A 560 4.52 -18.34 5.31
CA THR A 560 5.07 -17.59 6.46
C THR A 560 6.17 -16.60 6.10
N LEU A 561 6.53 -16.47 4.82
CA LEU A 561 7.59 -15.59 4.37
C LEU A 561 7.15 -14.12 4.40
N ASP A 562 7.87 -13.31 5.15
CA ASP A 562 7.54 -11.90 5.42
C ASP A 562 8.69 -10.91 5.17
N ARG A 563 9.85 -11.39 4.64
CA ARG A 563 11.03 -10.58 4.34
C ARG A 563 11.45 -10.67 2.87
N GLN A 564 10.59 -11.20 2.04
CA GLN A 564 10.70 -11.27 0.59
C GLN A 564 9.31 -11.15 -0.03
N TYR A 565 9.25 -10.81 -1.30
CA TYR A 565 7.98 -10.60 -2.01
C TYR A 565 8.14 -10.81 -3.52
N MET A 566 7.02 -10.94 -4.20
CA MET A 566 6.97 -10.84 -5.65
C MET A 566 6.61 -9.41 -6.07
N LEU A 567 7.45 -8.81 -6.90
CA LEU A 567 7.14 -7.58 -7.63
C LEU A 567 6.49 -7.98 -8.96
N GLY A 568 5.18 -7.91 -9.01
CA GLY A 568 4.39 -8.48 -10.09
C GLY A 568 4.45 -10.02 -10.15
N PRO A 569 4.11 -10.63 -11.30
CA PRO A 569 4.04 -12.08 -11.44
C PRO A 569 5.42 -12.75 -11.57
N SER A 570 6.47 -12.02 -11.96
CA SER A 570 7.70 -12.63 -12.46
C SER A 570 8.95 -12.35 -11.63
N LEU A 571 9.00 -11.25 -10.86
CA LEU A 571 10.21 -10.81 -10.14
C LEU A 571 10.10 -11.08 -8.64
N LEU A 572 10.99 -11.92 -8.09
CA LEU A 572 11.17 -12.12 -6.66
C LEU A 572 12.24 -11.16 -6.15
N VAL A 573 11.95 -10.45 -5.05
CA VAL A 573 12.84 -9.51 -4.39
C VAL A 573 13.01 -9.92 -2.93
N ALA A 574 14.26 -10.04 -2.45
CA ALA A 574 14.56 -10.28 -1.04
C ALA A 574 15.48 -9.18 -0.49
N PRO A 575 14.93 -8.15 0.18
CA PRO A 575 15.72 -7.06 0.74
C PRO A 575 16.75 -7.54 1.76
N VAL A 576 17.89 -6.83 1.82
CA VAL A 576 18.99 -7.13 2.75
C VAL A 576 18.87 -6.25 3.98
N PHE A 577 18.68 -6.86 5.16
CA PHE A 577 18.45 -6.17 6.43
C PHE A 577 19.66 -6.25 7.38
N THR A 578 20.88 -6.33 6.83
CA THR A 578 22.10 -6.51 7.63
C THR A 578 23.24 -5.61 7.14
N TYR A 579 24.13 -5.24 8.05
CA TYR A 579 25.38 -4.53 7.73
C TYR A 579 26.32 -5.39 6.87
N SER A 580 26.41 -6.68 7.19
CA SER A 580 27.28 -7.63 6.48
C SER A 580 26.88 -7.89 5.04
N GLY A 581 25.62 -7.60 4.69
CA GLY A 581 25.06 -7.96 3.39
C GLY A 581 24.50 -9.38 3.32
N GLU A 582 24.60 -10.14 4.42
CA GLU A 582 24.03 -11.48 4.47
C GLU A 582 22.50 -11.44 4.44
N VAL A 583 21.94 -12.28 3.60
CA VAL A 583 20.49 -12.44 3.44
C VAL A 583 20.16 -13.91 3.20
N SER A 584 19.11 -14.38 3.90
CA SER A 584 18.53 -15.71 3.68
C SER A 584 17.12 -15.55 3.12
N TYR A 585 16.82 -16.26 2.05
CA TYR A 585 15.54 -16.22 1.36
C TYR A 585 15.21 -17.58 0.73
N TYR A 586 13.97 -17.77 0.35
CA TYR A 586 13.47 -18.99 -0.25
C TYR A 586 13.12 -18.77 -1.73
N LEU A 587 13.64 -19.60 -2.62
CA LEU A 587 13.15 -19.68 -3.99
C LEU A 587 12.07 -20.77 -4.05
N PRO A 588 10.83 -20.45 -4.43
CA PRO A 588 9.77 -21.45 -4.64
C PRO A 588 10.16 -22.46 -5.73
N ASP A 589 9.47 -23.60 -5.76
CA ASP A 589 9.74 -24.63 -6.75
C ASP A 589 9.71 -24.10 -8.20
N GLY A 590 10.54 -24.66 -9.05
CA GLY A 590 10.76 -24.26 -10.45
C GLY A 590 12.16 -23.71 -10.71
N VAL A 591 12.36 -23.22 -11.93
CA VAL A 591 13.65 -22.63 -12.37
C VAL A 591 13.58 -21.12 -12.21
N TRP A 592 14.69 -20.52 -11.75
CA TRP A 592 14.82 -19.08 -11.52
C TRP A 592 16.10 -18.56 -12.15
N THR A 593 16.07 -17.35 -12.69
CA THR A 593 17.25 -16.67 -13.22
C THR A 593 17.49 -15.39 -12.43
N ASN A 594 18.68 -15.22 -11.86
CA ASN A 594 19.06 -13.97 -11.21
C ASN A 594 19.15 -12.84 -12.24
N TRP A 595 18.39 -11.76 -12.02
CA TRP A 595 18.32 -10.64 -12.95
C TRP A 595 19.67 -9.92 -13.11
N LEU A 596 20.43 -9.78 -12.02
CA LEU A 596 21.68 -8.99 -12.00
C LEU A 596 22.88 -9.77 -12.53
N THR A 597 22.91 -11.10 -12.39
CA THR A 597 24.08 -11.93 -12.71
C THR A 597 23.86 -12.89 -13.89
N GLY A 598 22.60 -13.20 -14.21
CA GLY A 598 22.24 -14.23 -15.19
C GLY A 598 22.38 -15.67 -14.66
N GLU A 599 22.70 -15.86 -13.36
CA GLU A 599 22.76 -17.19 -12.75
C GLU A 599 21.40 -17.88 -12.85
N VAL A 600 21.40 -19.14 -13.27
CA VAL A 600 20.20 -19.99 -13.29
C VAL A 600 20.26 -20.96 -12.11
N ALA A 601 19.18 -21.03 -11.34
CA ALA A 601 19.08 -21.87 -10.15
C ALA A 601 17.78 -22.66 -10.12
N GLN A 602 17.84 -23.87 -9.53
CA GLN A 602 16.65 -24.64 -9.16
C GLN A 602 16.09 -24.11 -7.84
N GLY A 603 14.79 -23.87 -7.81
CA GLY A 603 14.06 -23.50 -6.59
C GLY A 603 13.69 -24.70 -5.70
N GLY A 604 12.69 -24.53 -4.82
CA GLY A 604 12.31 -25.47 -3.79
C GLY A 604 13.25 -25.48 -2.57
N SER A 605 14.07 -24.43 -2.40
CA SER A 605 15.11 -24.41 -1.37
C SER A 605 15.43 -23.00 -0.85
N TRP A 606 15.98 -22.97 0.36
CA TRP A 606 16.55 -21.77 0.96
C TRP A 606 17.94 -21.49 0.40
N ARG A 607 18.23 -20.21 0.22
CA ARG A 607 19.55 -19.69 -0.13
C ARG A 607 20.02 -18.71 0.94
N THR A 608 21.32 -18.71 1.21
CA THR A 608 21.98 -17.70 2.03
C THR A 608 23.16 -17.15 1.24
N GLU A 609 23.15 -15.84 1.03
CA GLU A 609 24.11 -15.14 0.19
C GLU A 609 24.59 -13.86 0.88
N THR A 610 25.72 -13.31 0.40
CA THR A 610 26.21 -12.00 0.82
C THR A 610 26.22 -11.06 -0.37
N HIS A 611 25.54 -9.94 -0.23
CA HIS A 611 25.39 -8.91 -1.26
C HIS A 611 26.15 -7.64 -0.90
N ALA A 612 26.85 -7.05 -1.86
CA ALA A 612 27.36 -5.69 -1.78
C ALA A 612 26.18 -4.68 -1.80
N PHE A 613 26.43 -3.40 -1.50
CA PHE A 613 25.36 -2.39 -1.43
C PHE A 613 24.65 -2.16 -2.78
N ASP A 614 25.36 -2.36 -3.88
CA ASP A 614 24.80 -2.25 -5.23
C ASP A 614 24.11 -3.53 -5.72
N SER A 615 23.84 -4.48 -4.84
CA SER A 615 23.22 -5.76 -5.15
C SER A 615 22.14 -6.14 -4.15
N ILE A 616 21.17 -6.92 -4.63
CA ILE A 616 20.04 -7.46 -3.88
C ILE A 616 19.61 -8.76 -4.58
N PRO A 617 19.16 -9.81 -3.87
CA PRO A 617 18.51 -10.93 -4.53
C PRO A 617 17.32 -10.45 -5.36
N LEU A 618 17.45 -10.57 -6.68
CA LEU A 618 16.43 -10.22 -7.66
C LEU A 618 16.36 -11.36 -8.68
N TRP A 619 15.32 -12.16 -8.59
CA TRP A 619 15.17 -13.37 -9.39
C TRP A 619 13.95 -13.33 -10.29
N VAL A 620 14.09 -13.85 -11.50
CA VAL A 620 13.01 -13.99 -12.47
C VAL A 620 12.53 -15.42 -12.50
N ARG A 621 11.23 -15.60 -12.34
CA ARG A 621 10.55 -16.88 -12.48
C ARG A 621 10.63 -17.36 -13.93
N ASP A 622 10.95 -18.63 -14.15
CA ASP A 622 10.92 -19.23 -15.47
C ASP A 622 9.49 -19.29 -16.06
N GLY A 623 9.36 -19.39 -17.37
CA GLY A 623 8.08 -19.19 -18.05
C GLY A 623 7.65 -17.74 -18.18
N SER A 624 8.57 -16.79 -17.96
CA SER A 624 8.30 -15.35 -17.99
C SER A 624 8.94 -14.64 -19.17
N ILE A 625 8.33 -13.54 -19.57
CA ILE A 625 8.94 -12.48 -20.37
C ILE A 625 8.94 -11.21 -19.53
N VAL A 626 10.09 -10.57 -19.41
CA VAL A 626 10.23 -9.24 -18.79
C VAL A 626 10.65 -8.26 -19.86
N VAL A 627 9.80 -7.28 -20.14
CA VAL A 627 10.07 -6.23 -21.13
C VAL A 627 10.66 -5.02 -20.44
N THR A 628 11.74 -4.50 -21.00
CA THR A 628 12.46 -3.33 -20.47
C THR A 628 12.70 -2.29 -21.54
N ASN A 629 12.96 -1.04 -21.11
CA ASN A 629 13.44 0.05 -21.96
C ASN A 629 14.83 0.51 -21.50
N PRO A 630 15.92 -0.11 -21.91
CA PRO A 630 17.26 0.28 -21.51
C PRO A 630 17.56 1.75 -21.81
N GLY A 631 18.18 2.42 -20.84
CA GLY A 631 18.50 3.85 -20.94
C GLY A 631 17.32 4.79 -20.75
N ALA A 632 16.18 4.31 -20.27
CA ALA A 632 15.04 5.17 -19.91
C ALA A 632 15.44 6.16 -18.82
N SER A 633 15.07 7.42 -19.00
CA SER A 633 15.29 8.52 -18.05
C SER A 633 13.99 9.07 -17.45
N LYS A 634 12.83 8.62 -17.96
CA LYS A 634 11.50 9.01 -17.49
C LYS A 634 10.58 7.79 -17.45
N PRO A 635 9.63 7.73 -16.50
CA PRO A 635 8.69 6.61 -16.38
C PRO A 635 7.53 6.68 -17.40
N ASP A 636 7.16 7.84 -17.87
CA ASP A 636 6.01 8.13 -18.74
C ASP A 636 6.42 8.24 -20.22
N ARG A 637 6.82 7.12 -20.81
CA ARG A 637 7.24 7.03 -22.22
C ARG A 637 6.42 5.98 -22.97
N VAL A 638 6.64 5.89 -24.28
CA VAL A 638 6.09 4.82 -25.10
C VAL A 638 6.91 3.54 -24.86
N TYR A 639 6.32 2.58 -24.18
CA TYR A 639 7.02 1.38 -23.70
C TYR A 639 7.35 0.36 -24.80
N GLY A 640 6.52 0.28 -25.82
CA GLY A 640 6.74 -0.61 -26.95
C GLY A 640 7.86 -0.17 -27.89
N GLU A 641 8.27 1.11 -27.83
CA GLU A 641 9.39 1.61 -28.63
C GLU A 641 10.74 1.26 -27.98
N ALA A 642 11.69 0.81 -28.79
CA ALA A 642 13.01 0.39 -28.33
C ALA A 642 13.02 -0.66 -27.21
N ALA A 643 11.94 -1.43 -27.08
CA ALA A 643 11.80 -2.49 -26.09
C ALA A 643 12.87 -3.56 -26.22
N VAL A 644 13.34 -4.07 -25.09
CA VAL A 644 14.13 -5.31 -25.00
C VAL A 644 13.29 -6.36 -24.28
N VAL A 645 12.96 -7.41 -25.01
CA VAL A 645 12.17 -8.54 -24.55
C VAL A 645 13.10 -9.60 -24.00
N SER A 646 13.23 -9.71 -22.68
CA SER A 646 14.04 -10.72 -22.01
C SER A 646 13.20 -11.96 -21.74
N VAL A 647 13.57 -13.08 -22.32
CA VAL A 647 12.84 -14.36 -22.28
C VAL A 647 13.51 -15.32 -21.31
N PHE A 648 12.73 -15.87 -20.39
CA PHE A 648 13.15 -16.83 -19.36
C PHE A 648 12.42 -18.16 -19.59
N LEU A 649 13.02 -19.04 -20.34
CA LEU A 649 12.52 -20.36 -20.71
C LEU A 649 13.66 -21.37 -20.58
N ASN A 650 14.22 -21.54 -19.38
CA ASN A 650 15.30 -22.49 -19.11
C ASN A 650 14.78 -23.93 -18.95
N ASP A 651 13.60 -24.09 -18.35
CA ASP A 651 12.95 -25.38 -18.20
C ASP A 651 12.40 -25.84 -19.55
N ALA A 652 12.89 -26.99 -20.03
CA ALA A 652 12.49 -27.57 -21.29
C ALA A 652 11.01 -28.01 -21.35
N SER A 653 10.37 -28.17 -20.22
CA SER A 653 8.93 -28.50 -20.12
C SER A 653 8.02 -27.30 -20.40
N ILE A 654 8.55 -26.07 -20.33
CA ILE A 654 7.81 -24.86 -20.62
C ILE A 654 7.95 -24.51 -22.11
N GLU A 655 6.86 -24.64 -22.83
CA GLU A 655 6.83 -24.45 -24.28
C GLU A 655 6.64 -22.99 -24.70
N THR A 656 5.96 -22.18 -23.86
CA THR A 656 5.58 -20.81 -24.24
C THR A 656 5.61 -19.86 -23.04
N ALA A 657 5.93 -18.61 -23.33
CA ALA A 657 5.75 -17.49 -22.41
C ALA A 657 5.14 -16.29 -23.13
N SER A 658 4.42 -15.43 -22.42
CA SER A 658 3.89 -14.21 -23.01
C SER A 658 3.91 -13.06 -22.00
N ALA A 659 4.02 -11.83 -22.51
CA ALA A 659 3.87 -10.61 -21.72
C ALA A 659 3.09 -9.56 -22.52
N THR A 660 2.15 -8.91 -21.86
CA THR A 660 1.47 -7.71 -22.37
C THR A 660 2.25 -6.48 -21.92
N VAL A 661 2.40 -5.53 -22.79
CA VAL A 661 2.89 -4.19 -22.51
C VAL A 661 1.81 -3.20 -22.87
N SER A 662 1.22 -2.58 -21.87
CA SER A 662 0.20 -1.53 -22.03
C SER A 662 0.85 -0.15 -22.02
N GLU A 663 0.36 0.74 -22.88
CA GLU A 663 0.77 2.13 -22.96
C GLU A 663 -0.19 3.03 -22.15
N ALA A 664 0.30 4.13 -21.64
CA ALA A 664 -0.54 5.12 -20.94
C ALA A 664 -1.71 5.62 -21.81
N GLY A 665 -1.56 5.63 -23.13
CA GLY A 665 -2.60 5.98 -24.11
C GLY A 665 -3.64 4.89 -24.39
N GLY A 666 -3.58 3.74 -23.69
CA GLY A 666 -4.56 2.66 -23.76
C GLY A 666 -4.30 1.61 -24.85
N SER A 667 -3.29 1.78 -25.72
CA SER A 667 -2.85 0.71 -26.64
C SER A 667 -2.03 -0.34 -25.90
N SER A 668 -1.92 -1.53 -26.47
CA SER A 668 -1.07 -2.59 -25.91
C SER A 668 -0.49 -3.46 -27.01
N VAL A 669 0.67 -4.07 -26.71
CA VAL A 669 1.30 -5.11 -27.52
C VAL A 669 1.53 -6.34 -26.67
N VAL A 670 1.38 -7.52 -27.27
CA VAL A 670 1.71 -8.80 -26.64
C VAL A 670 2.96 -9.35 -27.29
N PHE A 671 3.97 -9.64 -26.47
CA PHE A 671 5.16 -10.40 -26.89
C PHE A 671 4.95 -11.85 -26.48
N THR A 672 5.22 -12.75 -27.42
CA THR A 672 5.11 -14.20 -27.20
C THR A 672 6.42 -14.87 -27.54
N ALA A 673 6.93 -15.70 -26.65
CA ALA A 673 8.07 -16.57 -26.88
C ALA A 673 7.58 -18.02 -26.99
N ARG A 674 8.06 -18.75 -27.96
CA ARG A 674 7.68 -20.14 -28.20
C ARG A 674 8.92 -20.99 -28.49
N ARG A 675 9.04 -22.12 -27.83
CA ARG A 675 10.08 -23.11 -28.10
C ARG A 675 9.82 -23.82 -29.42
N THR A 676 10.83 -23.91 -30.25
CA THR A 676 10.79 -24.59 -31.55
C THR A 676 11.97 -25.57 -31.64
N GLY A 677 11.99 -26.41 -32.67
CA GLY A 677 13.14 -27.28 -32.92
C GLY A 677 14.44 -26.56 -33.29
N ALA A 678 14.37 -25.27 -33.64
CA ALA A 678 15.51 -24.43 -34.02
C ALA A 678 15.97 -23.44 -32.92
N GLY A 679 15.23 -23.33 -31.83
CA GLY A 679 15.49 -22.36 -30.74
C GLY A 679 14.21 -21.78 -30.18
N ILE A 680 14.26 -20.59 -29.60
CA ILE A 680 13.10 -19.86 -29.07
C ILE A 680 12.71 -18.74 -30.04
N GLU A 681 11.54 -18.88 -30.68
CA GLU A 681 10.95 -17.84 -31.50
C GLU A 681 10.22 -16.82 -30.64
N VAL A 682 10.51 -15.53 -30.83
CA VAL A 682 9.88 -14.42 -30.15
C VAL A 682 9.17 -13.53 -31.16
N SER A 683 7.90 -13.21 -30.93
CA SER A 683 7.08 -12.40 -31.82
C SER A 683 6.31 -11.30 -31.08
N SER A 684 5.99 -10.22 -31.80
CA SER A 684 5.07 -9.15 -31.35
C SER A 684 3.71 -9.29 -32.03
N SER A 685 2.63 -9.03 -31.30
CA SER A 685 1.25 -9.18 -31.80
C SER A 685 0.86 -8.21 -32.92
N ASP A 686 1.57 -7.11 -33.07
CA ASP A 686 1.30 -6.05 -34.05
C ASP A 686 2.41 -5.89 -35.11
N GLY A 687 3.38 -6.81 -35.12
CA GLY A 687 4.49 -6.82 -36.10
C GLY A 687 5.52 -5.71 -35.93
N ARG A 688 5.49 -4.97 -34.81
CA ARG A 688 6.49 -3.91 -34.56
C ARG A 688 7.89 -4.48 -34.40
N ALA A 689 8.87 -3.68 -34.75
CA ALA A 689 10.28 -3.97 -34.47
C ALA A 689 10.56 -3.92 -32.97
N PHE A 690 11.36 -4.87 -32.47
CA PHE A 690 11.81 -4.92 -31.08
C PHE A 690 13.22 -5.55 -31.01
N ARG A 691 13.76 -5.64 -29.82
CA ARG A 691 14.99 -6.40 -29.54
C ARG A 691 14.66 -7.48 -28.54
N ALA A 692 15.29 -8.65 -28.64
CA ALA A 692 15.09 -9.75 -27.70
C ALA A 692 16.39 -10.37 -27.25
N ARG A 693 16.36 -11.05 -26.10
CA ARG A 693 17.48 -11.85 -25.57
C ARG A 693 16.97 -13.01 -24.73
N LEU A 694 17.81 -14.00 -24.53
CA LEU A 694 17.61 -15.05 -23.53
C LEU A 694 18.17 -14.58 -22.18
N GLY A 695 17.36 -14.71 -21.12
CA GLY A 695 17.72 -14.23 -19.78
C GLY A 695 17.88 -12.71 -19.71
N SER A 696 18.55 -12.26 -18.66
CA SER A 696 18.82 -10.83 -18.40
C SER A 696 20.14 -10.35 -18.96
N THR A 697 21.08 -11.24 -19.23
CA THR A 697 22.49 -10.95 -19.63
C THR A 697 22.86 -11.49 -21.02
N GLY A 698 21.96 -12.21 -21.69
CA GLY A 698 22.19 -12.74 -23.02
C GLY A 698 22.35 -11.68 -24.11
N ASP A 699 22.92 -12.08 -25.26
CA ASP A 699 23.09 -11.20 -26.41
C ASP A 699 21.76 -10.68 -26.93
N ILE A 700 21.71 -9.39 -27.26
CA ILE A 700 20.53 -8.74 -27.78
C ILE A 700 20.47 -8.88 -29.28
N VAL A 701 19.40 -9.49 -29.79
CA VAL A 701 19.11 -9.68 -31.21
C VAL A 701 17.96 -8.81 -31.64
N ALA A 702 18.07 -8.17 -32.79
CA ALA A 702 17.02 -7.30 -33.34
C ALA A 702 15.98 -8.10 -34.14
N ALA A 703 14.70 -7.80 -33.93
CA ALA A 703 13.56 -8.27 -34.70
C ALA A 703 13.02 -7.14 -35.56
N GLY A 704 13.41 -7.04 -36.81
CA GLY A 704 13.03 -5.93 -37.69
C GLY A 704 11.61 -6.04 -38.24
N ASP A 705 11.06 -7.26 -38.33
CA ASP A 705 9.74 -7.59 -38.88
C ASP A 705 8.77 -8.18 -37.85
N GLY A 706 9.03 -7.91 -36.58
CA GLY A 706 8.15 -8.35 -35.47
C GLY A 706 8.40 -9.82 -35.05
N THR A 707 9.42 -10.49 -35.57
CA THR A 707 9.78 -11.86 -35.16
C THR A 707 11.29 -12.06 -35.14
N VAL A 708 11.79 -12.81 -34.15
CA VAL A 708 13.22 -13.19 -34.05
C VAL A 708 13.37 -14.60 -33.47
N LEU A 709 14.37 -15.32 -33.93
CA LEU A 709 14.80 -16.62 -33.38
C LEU A 709 16.00 -16.40 -32.46
N LEU A 710 15.87 -16.83 -31.21
CA LEU A 710 16.94 -16.87 -30.19
C LEU A 710 17.43 -18.32 -30.06
N GLY A 711 18.72 -18.53 -30.13
CA GLY A 711 19.34 -19.89 -30.14
C GLY A 711 20.28 -20.08 -28.98
#